data_836ff9d84b259a5710bca208fa252c61
#
_entry.id   836ff9d84b259a5710bca208fa252c61
#
_cell.length_a   1.000
_cell.length_b   1.000
_cell.length_c   1.000
_cell.angle_alpha   90.00
_cell.angle_beta   90.00
_cell.angle_gamma   90.00
#
_symmetry.space_group_name_H-M   'P 1'
#
loop_
_entity.id
_entity.type
_entity.pdbx_description
1 polymer ?
#
loop_
_entity_poly.entity_id
_entity_poly.type
_entity_poly.pdbx_seq_one_letter_code
_entity_poly.pdbx_strand_id
1 'polypeptide(L)'
;MRNLHTLSKKKHVIGIEGVKFKKDHLCGAYEAGKMTRAKHPSKTIMTTTRPFELLHMDLFGPTHYSTLTTTACLYGFVIVDDYSRYTWVHIILYKTEVQDVFRRFANRAMNNYGAKIKHIRSDNGTEFKNTGLDTYLDTLGITHEFSAPYTPQQNGVVERKNKTLIEMARTMLDEYKTPRKFWPEAIDTACHTINRVYLHKLLNKTSYEMLTGKKPNVSYFRVFGARCWIKDPHHTSKFAPKAHEGFMLGYGKDSHSYRVFNLFHYKVVETVGVQFDETNSSQREHLPNVLDEVPSSESIKLMGTGEIIPSEAQPEEELIISAPDQPEDNAQSEDNPSNNDNDQQEQNLRPVHPRVANEVQIERIIDSINAPGPLTRSRATQLANFCGHFAFVSITEPKKVEEAFMEPEWIQAMQEELQQFELNNVWELVKRPDPRKHNIIGTKWIYRNKQDEHGQVVRNKARLVAQGYTQVEGIDFDETFAPVARLEAIRILLAYANHHNILLYQMDVKSAFLNGKIEEEVYVAQPPGFEDPKHPDMVHKLNKALYGLKQAPRAWYDTLKYFLKSKGFIPGSLNPTLFTKTYDGELFVCQIYVDDIIFGCTNQKYSEEFGYMMQEQYQMSMMGELKFFLGLQIRQQRNGIFISQEKYLKDFLKKFGMQDCKGFTTPMPAKHHLGPDDNGKEFDQKVYRSMIGSLLYLCASRPDIMLSVCMCARFQAAPKESHHLAVKRILRYLAHTPTLGLWYPKGSEFDLVGFSDADYAGDKVDRKSTSRTCHFLGRSLVCWSSKKQNCVSLSTAESEYIAAGSCCAQLLWMKQTLKDYGIHLRQVPLYCDNESAIKIANNPVQHSKKKHIEIRHHFLRDHVVKEDIDIIHVNTEEQLADIFTKPLDEKRFCKLQCELNILESSNVL
;
A
#
# COMPACT_ATOMS: atom_id res chain seq x y z
N MET A 1 -13.26 36.24 -1.96
CA MET A 1 -13.44 37.60 -2.51
C MET A 1 -14.73 38.26 -2.09
N ARG A 2 -15.96 37.81 -2.48
CA ARG A 2 -17.22 38.47 -2.08
C ARG A 2 -17.35 38.65 -0.57
N ASN A 3 -17.01 37.62 0.23
CA ASN A 3 -17.05 37.69 1.69
C ASN A 3 -16.04 38.70 2.25
N LEU A 4 -14.79 38.70 1.75
CA LEU A 4 -13.77 39.65 2.18
C LEU A 4 -14.17 41.11 1.91
N HIS A 5 -14.75 41.38 0.74
CA HIS A 5 -15.26 42.70 0.41
C HIS A 5 -16.41 43.12 1.33
N THR A 6 -17.32 42.18 1.69
CA THR A 6 -18.38 42.45 2.63
C THR A 6 -17.90 42.68 4.06
N LEU A 7 -16.89 41.91 4.51
CA LEU A 7 -16.23 42.07 5.81
C LEU A 7 -15.57 43.44 5.94
N SER A 8 -14.79 43.86 4.91
CA SER A 8 -14.13 45.18 4.86
C SER A 8 -15.17 46.33 4.85
N LYS A 9 -16.17 46.26 3.91
CA LYS A 9 -17.18 47.31 3.74
C LYS A 9 -18.10 47.48 4.95
N LYS A 10 -18.49 46.34 5.62
CA LYS A 10 -19.40 46.36 6.76
C LYS A 10 -18.70 46.42 8.12
N LYS A 11 -17.35 46.54 8.14
CA LYS A 11 -16.53 46.60 9.34
C LYS A 11 -16.82 45.47 10.33
N HIS A 12 -16.99 44.23 9.79
CA HIS A 12 -17.25 43.03 10.62
C HIS A 12 -15.96 42.43 11.23
N VAL A 13 -14.79 42.82 10.78
CA VAL A 13 -13.46 42.41 11.31
C VAL A 13 -12.58 43.64 11.46
N ILE A 14 -11.67 43.61 12.42
CA ILE A 14 -10.68 44.65 12.66
C ILE A 14 -9.40 44.29 11.86
N GLY A 15 -8.79 45.31 11.22
CA GLY A 15 -7.52 45.16 10.48
C GLY A 15 -7.63 45.08 8.97
N ILE A 16 -8.86 45.11 8.42
CA ILE A 16 -9.10 45.15 6.96
C ILE A 16 -10.14 46.22 6.59
N GLU A 17 -10.39 47.21 7.45
CA GLU A 17 -11.36 48.30 7.17
C GLU A 17 -10.86 49.13 5.98
N GLY A 18 -11.75 49.34 5.02
CA GLY A 18 -11.46 50.17 3.84
C GLY A 18 -10.63 49.49 2.73
N VAL A 19 -10.13 48.30 2.95
CA VAL A 19 -9.39 47.54 1.93
C VAL A 19 -10.31 47.12 0.79
N LYS A 20 -9.96 47.46 -0.45
CA LYS A 20 -10.67 47.01 -1.66
C LYS A 20 -10.00 45.76 -2.22
N PHE A 21 -10.71 44.62 -2.14
CA PHE A 21 -10.24 43.36 -2.71
C PHE A 21 -10.63 43.25 -4.19
N LYS A 22 -9.65 43.12 -5.08
CA LYS A 22 -9.84 42.85 -6.50
C LYS A 22 -9.40 41.44 -6.84
N LYS A 23 -10.04 40.83 -7.83
CA LYS A 23 -9.62 39.53 -8.34
C LYS A 23 -8.69 39.79 -9.52
N ASP A 24 -7.39 39.65 -9.30
CA ASP A 24 -6.37 40.02 -10.31
C ASP A 24 -6.04 38.83 -11.23
N HIS A 25 -6.19 37.60 -10.78
CA HIS A 25 -5.95 36.38 -11.53
C HIS A 25 -6.76 35.19 -11.02
N LEU A 26 -6.82 34.12 -11.77
CA LEU A 26 -7.37 32.84 -11.34
C LEU A 26 -6.30 32.12 -10.49
N CYS A 27 -6.60 31.92 -9.21
CA CYS A 27 -5.74 31.11 -8.35
C CYS A 27 -5.84 29.64 -8.75
N GLY A 28 -4.77 29.09 -9.35
CA GLY A 28 -4.73 27.68 -9.78
C GLY A 28 -4.93 26.69 -8.64
N ALA A 29 -4.37 26.99 -7.46
CA ALA A 29 -4.53 26.17 -6.26
C ALA A 29 -6.00 26.15 -5.77
N TYR A 30 -6.70 27.29 -5.86
CA TYR A 30 -8.11 27.38 -5.51
C TYR A 30 -9.02 26.61 -6.48
N GLU A 31 -8.76 26.67 -7.78
CA GLU A 31 -9.53 25.92 -8.78
C GLU A 31 -9.24 24.42 -8.71
N ALA A 32 -7.98 24.03 -8.48
CA ALA A 32 -7.60 22.62 -8.27
C ALA A 32 -8.24 22.01 -6.99
N GLY A 33 -8.43 22.85 -5.95
CA GLY A 33 -8.99 22.41 -4.67
C GLY A 33 -10.53 22.37 -4.59
N LYS A 34 -11.29 23.03 -5.51
CA LYS A 34 -12.70 23.39 -5.28
C LYS A 34 -13.75 22.74 -6.19
N MET A 35 -13.41 21.78 -7.01
CA MET A 35 -14.39 21.17 -7.91
C MET A 35 -15.41 20.26 -7.22
N THR A 36 -16.71 20.55 -7.34
CA THR A 36 -17.80 19.78 -6.74
C THR A 36 -19.15 19.80 -7.47
N ARG A 37 -19.92 18.73 -7.24
CA ARG A 37 -21.29 18.45 -7.72
C ARG A 37 -22.33 19.56 -7.42
N ALA A 38 -23.44 19.56 -8.19
CA ALA A 38 -24.57 20.50 -8.07
C ALA A 38 -25.26 20.50 -6.69
N LYS A 39 -25.74 21.67 -6.29
CA LYS A 39 -26.27 21.96 -4.94
C LYS A 39 -27.71 21.55 -4.77
N HIS A 40 -28.04 20.90 -3.63
CA HIS A 40 -29.42 20.83 -3.13
C HIS A 40 -29.85 22.17 -2.46
N PRO A 41 -31.16 22.55 -2.51
CA PRO A 41 -31.62 23.77 -1.89
C PRO A 41 -31.42 23.75 -0.37
N SER A 42 -30.92 24.86 0.17
CA SER A 42 -30.66 25.02 1.61
C SER A 42 -31.93 25.32 2.38
N LYS A 43 -32.17 24.65 3.50
CA LYS A 43 -33.18 25.05 4.47
C LYS A 43 -32.90 26.44 5.00
N THR A 44 -33.91 27.30 5.01
CA THR A 44 -33.80 28.73 5.36
C THR A 44 -34.18 29.03 6.81
N ILE A 45 -34.48 28.01 7.62
CA ILE A 45 -34.94 28.14 9.00
C ILE A 45 -33.85 27.71 9.97
N MET A 46 -33.51 28.58 10.93
CA MET A 46 -32.68 28.25 12.08
C MET A 46 -33.51 27.47 13.12
N THR A 47 -33.01 26.32 13.52
CA THR A 47 -33.65 25.44 14.50
C THR A 47 -33.15 25.70 15.92
N THR A 48 -32.01 26.38 16.10
CA THR A 48 -31.35 26.71 17.34
C THR A 48 -31.37 28.21 17.61
N THR A 49 -31.45 28.61 18.87
CA THR A 49 -31.58 30.00 19.31
C THR A 49 -30.34 30.54 19.99
N ARG A 50 -29.46 29.69 20.48
CA ARG A 50 -28.25 30.05 21.23
C ARG A 50 -27.10 29.08 20.93
N PRO A 51 -25.82 29.49 21.17
CA PRO A 51 -24.68 28.58 21.10
C PRO A 51 -24.82 27.37 22.05
N PHE A 52 -24.22 26.23 21.65
CA PHE A 52 -24.22 24.96 22.38
C PHE A 52 -25.58 24.29 22.57
N GLU A 53 -26.60 24.73 21.84
CA GLU A 53 -27.90 24.08 21.89
C GLU A 53 -27.90 22.76 21.12
N LEU A 54 -27.25 22.72 19.95
CA LEU A 54 -27.03 21.52 19.16
C LEU A 54 -25.59 21.52 18.57
N LEU A 55 -24.85 20.47 18.81
CA LEU A 55 -23.55 20.25 18.23
C LEU A 55 -23.60 19.12 17.19
N HIS A 56 -23.02 19.33 16.01
CA HIS A 56 -22.85 18.29 15.01
C HIS A 56 -21.42 17.76 15.10
N MET A 57 -21.26 16.43 15.09
CA MET A 57 -19.98 15.77 15.21
C MET A 57 -19.75 14.82 14.04
N ASP A 58 -18.51 14.75 13.58
CA ASP A 58 -18.10 13.83 12.50
C ASP A 58 -16.59 13.62 12.49
N LEU A 59 -16.15 12.52 11.87
CA LEU A 59 -14.76 12.16 11.67
C LEU A 59 -14.41 12.17 10.19
N PHE A 60 -13.25 12.67 9.81
CA PHE A 60 -12.67 12.44 8.51
C PHE A 60 -11.29 11.77 8.65
N GLY A 61 -10.92 10.93 7.69
CA GLY A 61 -9.71 10.10 7.67
C GLY A 61 -10.07 8.62 7.47
N PRO A 62 -9.10 7.70 7.52
CA PRO A 62 -7.67 7.95 7.80
C PRO A 62 -6.95 8.70 6.69
N THR A 63 -5.96 9.49 7.05
CA THR A 63 -5.08 10.14 6.08
C THR A 63 -3.82 9.29 5.88
N HIS A 64 -3.38 9.16 4.63
CA HIS A 64 -2.21 8.35 4.29
C HIS A 64 -0.86 9.08 4.49
N TYR A 65 -0.87 10.28 5.04
CA TYR A 65 0.34 11.06 5.24
C TYR A 65 0.79 10.94 6.69
N SER A 66 2.03 10.48 6.91
CA SER A 66 2.69 10.57 8.22
C SER A 66 2.83 12.05 8.62
N THR A 67 2.81 12.34 9.90
CA THR A 67 2.97 13.70 10.43
C THR A 67 4.36 13.89 11.01
N LEU A 68 4.91 15.12 10.93
CA LEU A 68 6.19 15.48 11.56
C LEU A 68 6.05 15.90 13.03
N THR A 69 4.82 15.98 13.53
CA THR A 69 4.58 16.26 14.95
C THR A 69 4.76 14.99 15.76
N THR A 70 5.09 15.12 17.03
CA THR A 70 5.47 14.05 17.96
C THR A 70 4.47 12.91 18.13
N THR A 71 3.34 12.95 17.43
CA THR A 71 2.29 11.92 17.43
C THR A 71 1.80 11.69 16.00
N ALA A 72 1.87 10.46 15.52
CA ALA A 72 1.21 10.06 14.28
C ALA A 72 -0.29 10.36 14.41
N CYS A 73 -0.86 11.08 13.45
CA CYS A 73 -2.27 11.48 13.49
C CYS A 73 -2.94 11.02 12.21
N LEU A 74 -4.05 10.28 12.33
CA LEU A 74 -4.74 9.69 11.18
C LEU A 74 -6.10 10.33 10.91
N TYR A 75 -6.76 10.87 11.94
CA TYR A 75 -8.14 11.34 11.83
C TYR A 75 -8.30 12.78 12.31
N GLY A 76 -9.25 13.49 11.71
CA GLY A 76 -9.73 14.77 12.21
C GLY A 76 -11.14 14.65 12.78
N PHE A 77 -11.28 14.85 14.08
CA PHE A 77 -12.57 14.92 14.77
C PHE A 77 -13.09 16.34 14.76
N VAL A 78 -14.24 16.56 14.13
CA VAL A 78 -14.82 17.88 13.89
C VAL A 78 -16.12 18.04 14.67
N ILE A 79 -16.23 19.15 15.40
CA ILE A 79 -17.43 19.55 16.14
C ILE A 79 -17.88 20.91 15.59
N VAL A 80 -19.16 21.04 15.23
CA VAL A 80 -19.73 22.26 14.69
C VAL A 80 -20.96 22.65 15.49
N ASP A 81 -20.97 23.86 16.03
CA ASP A 81 -22.16 24.42 16.70
C ASP A 81 -23.21 24.85 15.66
N ASP A 82 -24.45 24.38 15.80
CA ASP A 82 -25.51 24.63 14.81
C ASP A 82 -25.91 26.11 14.76
N TYR A 83 -25.91 26.82 15.88
CA TYR A 83 -26.29 28.23 15.96
C TYR A 83 -25.22 29.14 15.33
N SER A 84 -24.01 29.11 15.87
CA SER A 84 -22.91 30.01 15.45
C SER A 84 -22.16 29.55 14.23
N ARG A 85 -22.28 28.28 13.88
CA ARG A 85 -21.43 27.59 12.89
C ARG A 85 -19.93 27.60 13.25
N TYR A 86 -19.60 27.90 14.51
CA TYR A 86 -18.24 27.81 15.01
C TYR A 86 -17.80 26.36 15.00
N THR A 87 -16.56 26.15 14.62
CA THR A 87 -16.02 24.82 14.38
C THR A 87 -14.79 24.60 15.25
N TRP A 88 -14.71 23.44 15.87
CA TRP A 88 -13.52 22.93 16.55
C TRP A 88 -13.03 21.70 15.81
N VAL A 89 -11.72 21.57 15.69
CA VAL A 89 -11.06 20.39 15.11
C VAL A 89 -10.10 19.83 16.14
N HIS A 90 -10.13 18.53 16.30
CA HIS A 90 -9.20 17.77 17.12
C HIS A 90 -8.56 16.70 16.26
N ILE A 91 -7.25 16.72 16.18
CA ILE A 91 -6.49 15.73 15.43
C ILE A 91 -6.19 14.56 16.36
N ILE A 92 -6.52 13.34 15.95
CA ILE A 92 -6.42 12.12 16.76
C ILE A 92 -5.78 10.99 15.97
N LEU A 93 -5.18 10.04 16.67
CA LEU A 93 -4.55 8.87 16.08
C LEU A 93 -5.56 7.74 15.86
N TYR A 94 -6.37 7.45 16.87
CA TYR A 94 -7.35 6.36 16.86
C TYR A 94 -8.77 6.87 17.02
N LYS A 95 -9.72 6.23 16.34
CA LYS A 95 -11.16 6.52 16.48
C LYS A 95 -11.65 6.36 17.92
N THR A 96 -11.01 5.50 18.69
CA THR A 96 -11.34 5.28 20.12
C THR A 96 -11.08 6.49 21.00
N GLU A 97 -10.26 7.45 20.57
CA GLU A 97 -9.95 8.67 21.33
C GLU A 97 -11.12 9.70 21.31
N VAL A 98 -12.08 9.56 20.40
CA VAL A 98 -13.22 10.48 20.24
C VAL A 98 -13.92 10.74 21.57
N GLN A 99 -14.17 9.71 22.37
CA GLN A 99 -14.83 9.80 23.64
C GLN A 99 -14.08 10.71 24.64
N ASP A 100 -12.79 10.51 24.81
CA ASP A 100 -11.97 11.29 25.74
C ASP A 100 -11.75 12.71 25.26
N VAL A 101 -11.62 12.90 23.94
CA VAL A 101 -11.53 14.24 23.34
C VAL A 101 -12.82 15.00 23.53
N PHE A 102 -13.98 14.36 23.31
CA PHE A 102 -15.29 14.97 23.53
C PHE A 102 -15.51 15.33 25.00
N ARG A 103 -15.14 14.46 25.94
CA ARG A 103 -15.20 14.75 27.39
C ARG A 103 -14.41 16.01 27.74
N ARG A 104 -13.18 16.11 27.29
CA ARG A 104 -12.34 17.30 27.51
C ARG A 104 -12.93 18.54 26.86
N PHE A 105 -13.46 18.41 25.65
CA PHE A 105 -14.13 19.49 24.94
C PHE A 105 -15.38 19.99 25.69
N ALA A 106 -16.28 19.09 26.08
CA ALA A 106 -17.53 19.43 26.78
C ALA A 106 -17.25 20.15 28.11
N ASN A 107 -16.31 19.65 28.92
CA ASN A 107 -15.89 20.28 30.15
C ASN A 107 -15.35 21.72 29.95
N ARG A 108 -14.46 21.90 28.92
CA ARG A 108 -13.94 23.23 28.57
C ARG A 108 -15.02 24.16 28.05
N ALA A 109 -15.97 23.67 27.23
CA ALA A 109 -17.07 24.45 26.70
C ALA A 109 -17.98 24.93 27.82
N MET A 110 -18.35 24.08 28.76
CA MET A 110 -19.17 24.42 29.91
C MET A 110 -18.46 25.44 30.82
N ASN A 111 -17.18 25.25 31.13
CA ASN A 111 -16.43 26.15 32.01
C ASN A 111 -16.14 27.51 31.36
N ASN A 112 -15.76 27.56 30.09
CA ASN A 112 -15.33 28.79 29.44
C ASN A 112 -16.49 29.68 28.99
N TYR A 113 -17.64 29.08 28.65
CA TYR A 113 -18.77 29.80 28.10
C TYR A 113 -20.01 29.77 29.01
N GLY A 114 -19.98 29.07 30.15
CA GLY A 114 -21.11 28.94 31.05
C GLY A 114 -22.35 28.27 30.40
N ALA A 115 -22.13 27.65 29.22
CA ALA A 115 -23.23 27.16 28.41
C ALA A 115 -23.41 25.65 28.56
N LYS A 116 -24.65 25.19 28.82
CA LYS A 116 -24.99 23.77 28.83
C LYS A 116 -25.24 23.30 27.40
N ILE A 117 -24.53 22.24 26.98
CA ILE A 117 -24.83 21.50 25.76
C ILE A 117 -26.12 20.74 25.96
N LYS A 118 -27.10 20.86 25.05
CA LYS A 118 -28.37 20.15 25.14
C LYS A 118 -28.41 18.90 24.29
N HIS A 119 -28.00 19.05 23.01
CA HIS A 119 -28.10 17.98 22.05
C HIS A 119 -26.78 17.84 21.29
N ILE A 120 -26.44 16.61 20.96
CA ILE A 120 -25.37 16.31 19.99
C ILE A 120 -25.95 15.47 18.86
N ARG A 121 -25.42 15.63 17.66
CA ARG A 121 -25.82 14.85 16.48
C ARG A 121 -24.56 14.30 15.78
N SER A 122 -24.56 12.99 15.53
CA SER A 122 -23.50 12.30 14.78
C SER A 122 -24.10 11.31 13.79
N ASP A 123 -23.23 10.65 13.03
CA ASP A 123 -23.59 9.44 12.30
C ASP A 123 -23.69 8.22 13.26
N ASN A 124 -23.98 7.03 12.70
CA ASN A 124 -24.08 5.77 13.45
C ASN A 124 -22.71 5.05 13.60
N GLY A 125 -21.59 5.74 13.45
CA GLY A 125 -20.27 5.15 13.62
C GLY A 125 -20.08 4.55 15.03
N THR A 126 -19.34 3.45 15.12
CA THR A 126 -19.03 2.78 16.40
C THR A 126 -18.25 3.69 17.36
N GLU A 127 -17.52 4.67 16.82
CA GLU A 127 -16.83 5.71 17.56
C GLU A 127 -17.76 6.62 18.35
N PHE A 128 -18.99 6.82 17.86
CA PHE A 128 -20.03 7.64 18.52
C PHE A 128 -21.06 6.79 19.24
N LYS A 129 -21.30 5.56 18.80
CA LYS A 129 -22.29 4.66 19.39
C LYS A 129 -21.58 3.65 20.30
N ASN A 130 -21.24 4.08 21.51
CA ASN A 130 -20.65 3.23 22.53
C ASN A 130 -21.14 3.58 23.94
N THR A 131 -21.23 2.57 24.80
CA THR A 131 -21.76 2.68 26.17
C THR A 131 -21.02 3.70 27.04
N GLY A 132 -19.72 3.89 26.82
CA GLY A 132 -18.89 4.81 27.60
C GLY A 132 -19.22 6.28 27.30
N LEU A 133 -19.50 6.60 26.03
CA LEU A 133 -19.95 7.95 25.64
C LEU A 133 -21.38 8.17 26.09
N ASP A 134 -22.28 7.21 25.89
CA ASP A 134 -23.67 7.30 26.28
C ASP A 134 -23.81 7.54 27.80
N THR A 135 -23.13 6.76 28.63
CA THR A 135 -23.13 6.95 30.09
C THR A 135 -22.64 8.35 30.50
N TYR A 136 -21.59 8.85 29.82
CA TYR A 136 -21.11 10.22 30.09
C TYR A 136 -22.10 11.28 29.68
N LEU A 137 -22.76 11.14 28.55
CA LEU A 137 -23.81 12.09 28.09
C LEU A 137 -25.00 12.11 29.04
N ASP A 138 -25.43 10.95 29.53
CA ASP A 138 -26.50 10.82 30.52
C ASP A 138 -26.17 11.54 31.82
N THR A 139 -24.91 11.46 32.33
CA THR A 139 -24.46 12.19 33.52
C THR A 139 -24.57 13.70 33.36
N LEU A 140 -24.49 14.22 32.14
CA LEU A 140 -24.57 15.64 31.82
C LEU A 140 -25.98 16.08 31.35
N GLY A 141 -26.88 15.14 31.17
CA GLY A 141 -28.24 15.38 30.61
C GLY A 141 -28.19 15.85 29.14
N ILE A 142 -27.24 15.35 28.36
CA ILE A 142 -27.07 15.67 26.94
C ILE A 142 -27.73 14.58 26.10
N THR A 143 -28.65 14.93 25.24
CA THR A 143 -29.32 14.00 24.32
C THR A 143 -28.45 13.76 23.10
N HIS A 144 -28.23 12.48 22.73
CA HIS A 144 -27.53 12.09 21.50
C HIS A 144 -28.53 11.68 20.42
N GLU A 145 -28.49 12.39 19.31
CA GLU A 145 -29.30 12.10 18.12
C GLU A 145 -28.40 11.49 17.02
N PHE A 146 -28.73 10.28 16.57
CA PHE A 146 -28.06 9.64 15.44
C PHE A 146 -28.78 9.96 14.13
N SER A 147 -28.03 10.18 13.05
CA SER A 147 -28.62 10.25 11.72
C SER A 147 -29.24 8.89 11.34
N ALA A 148 -30.38 8.90 10.66
CA ALA A 148 -30.95 7.63 10.20
C ALA A 148 -29.99 6.89 9.25
N PRO A 149 -29.96 5.54 9.29
CA PRO A 149 -29.13 4.76 8.39
C PRO A 149 -29.34 5.19 6.93
N TYR A 150 -28.24 5.32 6.18
CA TYR A 150 -28.25 5.72 4.76
C TYR A 150 -28.77 7.13 4.45
N THR A 151 -28.92 8.01 5.44
CA THR A 151 -29.34 9.40 5.25
C THR A 151 -28.28 10.41 5.70
N PRO A 152 -27.14 10.53 4.98
CA PRO A 152 -26.06 11.46 5.32
C PRO A 152 -26.52 12.92 5.34
N GLN A 153 -27.62 13.24 4.65
CA GLN A 153 -28.18 14.59 4.62
C GLN A 153 -28.59 15.13 6.00
N GLN A 154 -28.82 14.26 6.99
CA GLN A 154 -29.19 14.69 8.36
C GLN A 154 -27.98 15.21 9.14
N ASN A 155 -26.73 14.77 8.82
CA ASN A 155 -25.49 15.30 9.38
C ASN A 155 -24.78 16.30 8.44
N GLY A 156 -25.46 16.76 7.41
CA GLY A 156 -24.92 17.60 6.34
C GLY A 156 -24.37 18.98 6.76
N VAL A 157 -24.48 19.37 8.03
CA VAL A 157 -23.84 20.58 8.58
C VAL A 157 -22.35 20.34 8.75
N VAL A 158 -21.97 19.29 9.47
CA VAL A 158 -20.57 18.96 9.74
C VAL A 158 -19.89 18.37 8.50
N GLU A 159 -20.57 17.55 7.70
CA GLU A 159 -20.03 17.01 6.45
C GLU A 159 -19.60 18.11 5.47
N ARG A 160 -20.46 19.12 5.27
CA ARG A 160 -20.09 20.28 4.44
C ARG A 160 -18.96 21.09 5.04
N LYS A 161 -18.86 21.12 6.36
CA LYS A 161 -17.75 21.79 7.04
C LYS A 161 -16.46 21.03 6.84
N ASN A 162 -16.47 19.70 6.99
CA ASN A 162 -15.34 18.83 6.73
C ASN A 162 -14.80 19.04 5.31
N LYS A 163 -15.69 19.02 4.33
CA LYS A 163 -15.34 19.31 2.94
C LYS A 163 -14.66 20.68 2.78
N THR A 164 -15.22 21.72 3.40
CA THR A 164 -14.66 23.08 3.32
C THR A 164 -13.28 23.16 3.98
N LEU A 165 -13.09 22.50 5.14
CA LEU A 165 -11.80 22.44 5.85
C LEU A 165 -10.74 21.75 4.99
N ILE A 166 -11.05 20.58 4.43
CA ILE A 166 -10.15 19.81 3.58
C ILE A 166 -9.79 20.58 2.29
N GLU A 167 -10.76 21.23 1.64
CA GLU A 167 -10.52 22.05 0.46
C GLU A 167 -9.59 23.23 0.76
N MET A 168 -9.80 23.92 1.88
CA MET A 168 -8.92 25.02 2.29
C MET A 168 -7.52 24.54 2.66
N ALA A 169 -7.40 23.48 3.45
CA ALA A 169 -6.12 22.92 3.83
C ALA A 169 -5.33 22.47 2.59
N ARG A 170 -5.98 21.85 1.61
CA ARG A 170 -5.35 21.47 0.33
C ARG A 170 -4.84 22.70 -0.42
N THR A 171 -5.65 23.77 -0.51
CA THR A 171 -5.24 25.02 -1.15
C THR A 171 -4.03 25.64 -0.43
N MET A 172 -4.02 25.63 0.92
CA MET A 172 -2.91 26.14 1.73
C MET A 172 -1.61 25.34 1.49
N LEU A 173 -1.71 24.00 1.45
CA LEU A 173 -0.56 23.14 1.17
C LEU A 173 -0.03 23.29 -0.27
N ASP A 174 -0.92 23.54 -1.24
CA ASP A 174 -0.53 23.67 -2.65
C ASP A 174 0.02 25.05 -3.01
N GLU A 175 -0.33 26.11 -2.30
CA GLU A 175 0.09 27.48 -2.61
C GLU A 175 1.61 27.64 -2.62
N TYR A 176 2.27 27.20 -1.55
CA TYR A 176 3.74 27.26 -1.40
C TYR A 176 4.39 25.87 -1.47
N LYS A 177 3.68 24.85 -2.03
CA LYS A 177 4.18 23.47 -2.11
C LYS A 177 4.64 22.91 -0.76
N THR A 178 3.98 23.33 0.32
CA THR A 178 4.24 22.82 1.67
C THR A 178 3.99 21.32 1.72
N PRO A 179 4.92 20.52 2.27
CA PRO A 179 4.78 19.06 2.33
C PRO A 179 3.47 18.60 2.94
N ARG A 180 2.88 17.54 2.38
CA ARG A 180 1.54 17.08 2.78
C ARG A 180 1.47 16.51 4.19
N LYS A 181 2.59 16.14 4.78
CA LYS A 181 2.73 15.76 6.19
C LYS A 181 2.34 16.86 7.19
N PHE A 182 2.22 18.10 6.74
CA PHE A 182 1.70 19.23 7.53
C PHE A 182 0.18 19.42 7.38
N TRP A 183 -0.54 18.39 6.93
CA TRP A 183 -1.99 18.44 6.82
C TRP A 183 -2.72 18.78 8.15
N PRO A 184 -2.24 18.35 9.35
CA PRO A 184 -2.88 18.72 10.60
C PRO A 184 -2.83 20.22 10.86
N GLU A 185 -1.67 20.84 10.66
CA GLU A 185 -1.47 22.28 10.80
C GLU A 185 -2.30 23.06 9.77
N ALA A 186 -2.39 22.54 8.54
CA ALA A 186 -3.21 23.16 7.49
C ALA A 186 -4.71 23.09 7.83
N ILE A 187 -5.20 21.99 8.38
CA ILE A 187 -6.60 21.85 8.85
C ILE A 187 -6.88 22.78 10.04
N ASP A 188 -5.96 22.83 11.03
CA ASP A 188 -6.13 23.70 12.21
C ASP A 188 -6.14 25.18 11.78
N THR A 189 -5.25 25.58 10.89
CA THR A 189 -5.19 26.94 10.30
C THR A 189 -6.42 27.25 9.47
N ALA A 190 -6.92 26.30 8.68
CA ALA A 190 -8.18 26.44 7.94
C ALA A 190 -9.38 26.65 8.90
N CYS A 191 -9.45 25.88 9.97
CA CYS A 191 -10.48 26.00 10.99
C CYS A 191 -10.42 27.37 11.70
N HIS A 192 -9.22 27.80 12.10
CA HIS A 192 -8.98 29.11 12.69
C HIS A 192 -9.45 30.25 11.77
N THR A 193 -9.14 30.16 10.49
CA THR A 193 -9.50 31.15 9.47
C THR A 193 -11.00 31.16 9.18
N ILE A 194 -11.62 29.98 8.99
CA ILE A 194 -13.04 29.86 8.73
C ILE A 194 -13.88 30.52 9.84
N ASN A 195 -13.54 30.26 11.08
CA ASN A 195 -14.30 30.81 12.22
C ASN A 195 -14.27 32.34 12.24
N ARG A 196 -13.20 32.97 11.77
CA ARG A 196 -12.99 34.43 11.84
C ARG A 196 -13.35 35.18 10.56
N VAL A 197 -13.35 34.51 9.40
CA VAL A 197 -13.54 35.18 8.10
C VAL A 197 -14.85 34.83 7.43
N TYR A 198 -15.44 33.66 7.71
CA TYR A 198 -16.70 33.25 7.07
C TYR A 198 -17.90 33.87 7.77
N LEU A 199 -18.75 34.50 6.98
CA LEU A 199 -19.99 35.10 7.44
C LEU A 199 -21.10 34.05 7.51
N HIS A 200 -21.84 34.04 8.62
CA HIS A 200 -23.08 33.31 8.72
C HIS A 200 -24.12 33.88 7.72
N LYS A 201 -24.72 33.02 6.91
CA LYS A 201 -25.57 33.45 5.78
C LYS A 201 -26.76 34.30 6.15
N LEU A 202 -27.38 34.03 7.31
CA LEU A 202 -28.60 34.69 7.77
C LEU A 202 -28.31 35.93 8.65
N LEU A 203 -27.29 35.85 9.51
CA LEU A 203 -27.03 36.85 10.53
C LEU A 203 -25.95 37.86 10.14
N ASN A 204 -25.24 37.66 9.01
CA ASN A 204 -24.16 38.51 8.53
C ASN A 204 -23.05 38.79 9.57
N LYS A 205 -22.86 37.88 10.51
CA LYS A 205 -21.78 37.89 11.54
C LYS A 205 -20.81 36.74 11.28
N THR A 206 -19.59 36.87 11.76
CA THR A 206 -18.64 35.75 11.73
C THR A 206 -19.00 34.72 12.78
N SER A 207 -18.61 33.44 12.55
CA SER A 207 -18.81 32.38 13.56
C SER A 207 -18.16 32.74 14.90
N TYR A 208 -16.98 33.38 14.84
CA TYR A 208 -16.27 33.89 16.02
C TYR A 208 -17.10 34.94 16.77
N GLU A 209 -17.66 35.95 16.08
CA GLU A 209 -18.47 37.00 16.67
C GLU A 209 -19.75 36.43 17.28
N MET A 210 -20.37 35.44 16.64
CA MET A 210 -21.60 34.80 17.15
C MET A 210 -21.35 33.99 18.43
N LEU A 211 -20.17 33.36 18.56
CA LEU A 211 -19.84 32.58 19.75
C LEU A 211 -19.33 33.46 20.91
N THR A 212 -18.42 34.43 20.60
CA THR A 212 -17.72 35.21 21.63
C THR A 212 -18.32 36.57 21.91
N GLY A 213 -19.24 37.05 21.06
CA GLY A 213 -19.79 38.41 21.09
C GLY A 213 -18.81 39.50 20.63
N LYS A 214 -17.56 39.16 20.28
CA LYS A 214 -16.48 40.09 19.88
C LYS A 214 -16.17 39.99 18.40
N LYS A 215 -15.89 41.12 17.74
CA LYS A 215 -15.39 41.11 16.36
C LYS A 215 -13.97 40.55 16.30
N PRO A 216 -13.68 39.63 15.38
CA PRO A 216 -12.34 39.08 15.25
C PRO A 216 -11.35 40.12 14.70
N ASN A 217 -10.16 40.18 15.27
CA ASN A 217 -9.03 40.87 14.67
C ASN A 217 -8.29 39.88 13.74
N VAL A 218 -8.04 40.25 12.49
CA VAL A 218 -7.34 39.43 11.49
C VAL A 218 -6.07 40.11 10.96
N SER A 219 -5.62 41.22 11.58
CA SER A 219 -4.42 41.94 11.15
C SER A 219 -3.14 41.13 11.25
N TYR A 220 -3.12 40.13 12.16
CA TYR A 220 -1.99 39.21 12.34
C TYR A 220 -1.98 38.01 11.40
N PHE A 221 -2.97 37.89 10.50
CA PHE A 221 -2.99 36.77 9.56
C PHE A 221 -1.80 36.82 8.64
N ARG A 222 -1.20 35.66 8.39
CA ARG A 222 -0.09 35.43 7.47
C ARG A 222 -0.43 34.28 6.54
N VAL A 223 0.23 34.22 5.40
CA VAL A 223 0.00 33.20 4.40
C VAL A 223 0.62 31.87 4.87
N PHE A 224 -0.15 30.80 4.84
CA PHE A 224 0.32 29.45 5.21
C PHE A 224 1.43 29.01 4.25
N GLY A 225 2.52 28.48 4.78
CA GLY A 225 3.69 28.10 3.99
C GLY A 225 4.63 29.27 3.69
N ALA A 226 4.29 30.54 4.03
CA ALA A 226 5.15 31.68 3.76
C ALA A 226 6.47 31.57 4.50
N ARG A 227 7.55 31.94 3.80
CA ARG A 227 8.92 31.97 4.35
C ARG A 227 8.99 32.91 5.54
N CYS A 228 9.73 32.51 6.55
CA CYS A 228 9.94 33.35 7.73
C CYS A 228 11.32 33.16 8.35
N TRP A 229 11.71 34.15 9.16
CA TRP A 229 12.94 34.13 9.94
C TRP A 229 12.58 34.08 11.42
N ILE A 230 13.04 33.01 12.09
CA ILE A 230 12.70 32.68 13.47
C ILE A 230 13.88 33.10 14.35
N LYS A 231 13.65 34.01 15.30
CA LYS A 231 14.68 34.46 16.21
C LYS A 231 15.15 33.31 17.10
N ASP A 232 16.48 33.09 17.15
CA ASP A 232 17.08 32.12 18.07
C ASP A 232 17.14 32.69 19.50
N PRO A 233 16.46 32.08 20.47
CA PRO A 233 16.48 32.53 21.87
C PRO A 233 17.79 32.21 22.56
N HIS A 234 18.62 31.29 22.04
CA HIS A 234 19.89 30.85 22.64
C HIS A 234 21.12 31.46 21.97
N HIS A 235 20.95 32.52 21.20
CA HIS A 235 22.05 33.22 20.53
C HIS A 235 23.08 33.75 21.51
N THR A 236 24.27 33.15 21.52
CA THR A 236 25.35 33.50 22.46
C THR A 236 26.56 34.22 21.81
N SER A 237 26.71 34.12 20.50
CA SER A 237 27.84 34.68 19.76
C SER A 237 27.49 36.00 19.06
N LYS A 238 28.39 37.03 19.17
CA LYS A 238 28.20 38.32 18.50
C LYS A 238 28.19 38.23 16.96
N PHE A 239 28.77 37.20 16.38
CA PHE A 239 28.95 37.02 14.93
C PHE A 239 28.13 35.86 14.35
N ALA A 240 27.45 35.07 15.17
CA ALA A 240 26.57 34.02 14.70
C ALA A 240 25.22 34.57 14.18
N PRO A 241 24.54 33.87 13.25
CA PRO A 241 23.21 34.27 12.80
C PRO A 241 22.24 34.35 13.99
N LYS A 242 21.43 35.41 14.04
CA LYS A 242 20.46 35.63 15.12
C LYS A 242 19.11 35.02 14.85
N ALA A 243 18.90 34.48 13.67
CA ALA A 243 17.62 33.87 13.26
C ALA A 243 17.88 32.71 12.32
N HIS A 244 16.99 31.73 12.37
CA HIS A 244 16.96 30.59 11.49
C HIS A 244 15.82 30.71 10.50
N GLU A 245 16.01 30.17 9.31
CA GLU A 245 14.98 30.13 8.28
C GLU A 245 13.91 29.11 8.63
N GLY A 246 12.66 29.38 8.22
CA GLY A 246 11.53 28.50 8.41
C GLY A 246 10.32 28.91 7.57
N PHE A 247 9.18 28.28 7.77
CA PHE A 247 7.95 28.64 7.11
C PHE A 247 6.72 28.54 8.04
N MET A 248 5.69 29.34 7.73
CA MET A 248 4.46 29.48 8.50
C MET A 248 3.60 28.23 8.42
N LEU A 249 3.15 27.70 9.58
CA LEU A 249 2.25 26.56 9.66
C LEU A 249 0.93 26.87 10.39
N GLY A 250 0.82 27.96 11.10
CA GLY A 250 -0.43 28.30 11.79
C GLY A 250 -0.24 29.24 12.98
N TYR A 251 -1.22 29.18 13.87
CA TYR A 251 -1.34 30.07 15.01
C TYR A 251 -1.32 29.29 16.33
N GLY A 252 -0.73 29.88 17.37
CA GLY A 252 -0.75 29.31 18.73
C GLY A 252 -2.16 29.29 19.32
N LYS A 253 -2.42 28.34 20.23
CA LYS A 253 -3.77 28.15 20.81
C LYS A 253 -4.09 29.18 21.89
N ASP A 254 -3.12 29.55 22.70
CA ASP A 254 -3.31 30.33 23.94
C ASP A 254 -2.69 31.73 23.90
N SER A 255 -1.98 32.11 22.84
CA SER A 255 -1.26 33.39 22.71
C SER A 255 -1.32 33.92 21.29
N HIS A 256 -0.88 35.16 21.07
CA HIS A 256 -0.70 35.74 19.72
C HIS A 256 0.60 35.22 19.07
N SER A 257 0.94 33.97 19.28
CA SER A 257 2.11 33.30 18.73
C SER A 257 1.80 32.66 17.38
N TYR A 258 2.88 32.43 16.61
CA TYR A 258 2.85 31.70 15.34
C TYR A 258 3.43 30.31 15.51
N ARG A 259 2.83 29.34 14.87
CA ARG A 259 3.41 28.00 14.69
C ARG A 259 4.19 28.01 13.39
N VAL A 260 5.49 27.77 13.47
CA VAL A 260 6.41 27.82 12.34
C VAL A 260 7.30 26.58 12.32
N PHE A 261 7.62 26.09 11.15
CA PHE A 261 8.60 25.03 11.01
C PHE A 261 9.99 25.61 10.90
N ASN A 262 10.88 25.24 11.80
CA ASN A 262 12.26 25.67 11.81
C ASN A 262 13.09 24.69 10.98
N LEU A 263 13.65 25.15 9.85
CA LEU A 263 14.44 24.33 8.93
C LEU A 263 15.80 23.89 9.52
N PHE A 264 16.33 24.62 10.48
CA PHE A 264 17.59 24.26 11.12
C PHE A 264 17.41 23.15 12.18
N HIS A 265 16.33 23.22 12.97
CA HIS A 265 16.06 22.26 14.02
C HIS A 265 15.09 21.12 13.57
N TYR A 266 14.59 21.17 12.34
CA TYR A 266 13.61 20.22 11.79
C TYR A 266 12.41 19.96 12.69
N LYS A 267 11.88 21.00 13.34
CA LYS A 267 10.71 20.87 14.23
C LYS A 267 9.77 22.06 14.12
N VAL A 268 8.50 21.83 14.49
CA VAL A 268 7.51 22.89 14.64
C VAL A 268 7.76 23.62 15.97
N VAL A 269 7.85 24.94 15.92
CA VAL A 269 8.10 25.81 17.07
C VAL A 269 6.97 26.82 17.18
N GLU A 270 6.50 27.08 18.39
CA GLU A 270 5.56 28.16 18.69
C GLU A 270 6.32 29.36 19.22
N THR A 271 6.23 30.51 18.53
CA THR A 271 7.01 31.71 18.87
C THR A 271 6.32 33.00 18.40
N VAL A 272 6.64 34.10 19.05
CA VAL A 272 6.25 35.48 18.67
C VAL A 272 7.38 36.20 17.91
N GLY A 273 8.61 35.72 18.03
CA GLY A 273 9.81 36.32 17.43
C GLY A 273 10.00 35.86 15.98
N VAL A 274 9.10 36.21 15.08
CA VAL A 274 9.12 35.80 13.67
C VAL A 274 8.94 36.99 12.76
N GLN A 275 9.74 37.04 11.69
CA GLN A 275 9.60 38.00 10.60
C GLN A 275 9.20 37.21 9.32
N PHE A 276 8.09 37.60 8.68
CA PHE A 276 7.56 36.93 7.48
C PHE A 276 7.99 37.64 6.21
N ASP A 277 8.30 36.83 5.19
CA ASP A 277 8.50 37.26 3.82
C ASP A 277 7.39 36.69 2.96
N GLU A 278 6.35 37.48 2.72
CA GLU A 278 5.18 37.10 1.92
C GLU A 278 5.32 37.48 0.42
N THR A 279 6.44 38.14 0.06
CA THR A 279 6.64 38.69 -1.29
C THR A 279 7.34 37.71 -2.22
N ASN A 280 7.98 36.68 -1.69
CA ASN A 280 8.88 35.81 -2.45
C ASN A 280 8.17 34.56 -3.00
N SER A 281 8.00 34.51 -4.31
CA SER A 281 7.54 33.33 -5.04
C SER A 281 8.59 32.21 -5.13
N SER A 282 9.80 32.45 -4.67
CA SER A 282 10.98 31.57 -4.82
C SER A 282 11.08 30.42 -3.81
N GLN A 283 10.14 30.25 -2.91
CA GLN A 283 10.11 29.08 -1.99
C GLN A 283 9.99 27.74 -2.71
N ARG A 284 9.62 27.74 -3.99
CA ARG A 284 9.60 26.52 -4.83
C ARG A 284 10.98 25.89 -5.03
N GLU A 285 12.06 26.62 -4.76
CA GLU A 285 13.44 26.21 -5.03
C GLU A 285 14.23 25.78 -3.77
N HIS A 286 13.76 26.10 -2.55
CA HIS A 286 14.55 25.97 -1.33
C HIS A 286 14.06 24.96 -0.29
N LEU A 287 12.93 24.30 -0.50
CA LEU A 287 12.62 23.12 0.32
C LEU A 287 13.50 21.97 -0.17
N PRO A 288 14.35 21.38 0.70
CA PRO A 288 15.16 20.24 0.30
C PRO A 288 14.25 19.17 -0.28
N ASN A 289 14.59 18.59 -1.43
CA ASN A 289 13.88 17.47 -2.09
C ASN A 289 13.69 16.23 -1.19
N VAL A 290 14.28 16.21 -0.02
CA VAL A 290 14.16 15.20 1.04
C VAL A 290 12.76 15.23 1.71
N LEU A 291 12.00 16.32 1.54
CA LEU A 291 10.67 16.46 2.14
C LEU A 291 9.52 16.07 1.19
N ASP A 292 9.79 15.84 -0.08
CA ASP A 292 8.83 15.45 -1.11
C ASP A 292 9.09 14.02 -1.63
N GLU A 293 9.04 13.02 -0.78
CA GLU A 293 8.61 11.72 -1.27
C GLU A 293 7.10 11.82 -1.50
N VAL A 294 6.76 12.15 -2.74
CA VAL A 294 5.40 11.99 -3.25
C VAL A 294 5.10 10.50 -3.18
N PRO A 295 4.15 10.05 -2.38
CA PRO A 295 3.57 8.73 -2.60
C PRO A 295 3.04 8.76 -4.02
N SER A 296 3.39 7.74 -4.82
CA SER A 296 2.82 7.51 -6.14
C SER A 296 1.33 7.86 -6.12
N SER A 297 0.86 8.47 -7.17
CA SER A 297 -0.48 9.03 -7.38
C SER A 297 -1.61 8.00 -7.25
N GLU A 298 -1.71 7.32 -6.13
CA GLU A 298 -2.84 6.49 -5.77
C GLU A 298 -3.55 7.09 -4.58
N SER A 299 -4.73 7.58 -4.93
CA SER A 299 -5.85 7.76 -4.03
C SER A 299 -5.79 8.91 -3.02
N ILE A 300 -5.99 10.11 -3.52
CA ILE A 300 -6.96 10.94 -2.84
C ILE A 300 -8.36 10.45 -3.31
N LYS A 301 -8.87 9.39 -2.70
CA LYS A 301 -10.31 9.18 -2.62
C LYS A 301 -10.85 10.27 -1.70
N LEU A 302 -11.10 11.44 -2.26
CA LEU A 302 -12.03 12.37 -1.66
C LEU A 302 -13.37 11.69 -1.58
N MET A 303 -13.85 11.48 -0.37
CA MET A 303 -15.25 11.18 -0.10
C MET A 303 -16.12 12.27 -0.73
N GLY A 304 -16.60 12.04 -1.95
CA GLY A 304 -17.83 12.63 -2.46
C GLY A 304 -18.95 11.73 -2.01
N THR A 305 -19.74 12.23 -1.10
CA THR A 305 -21.15 11.90 -0.81
C THR A 305 -21.65 10.55 -1.32
N GLY A 306 -21.97 9.67 -0.40
CA GLY A 306 -22.85 8.54 -0.63
C GLY A 306 -22.18 7.20 -0.48
N GLU A 307 -22.62 6.50 0.56
CA GLU A 307 -22.42 5.10 0.88
C GLU A 307 -21.05 4.71 1.43
N ILE A 308 -20.92 4.94 2.72
CA ILE A 308 -20.02 4.18 3.57
C ILE A 308 -20.69 2.84 3.85
N ILE A 309 -20.35 1.83 3.08
CA ILE A 309 -20.38 0.47 3.59
C ILE A 309 -19.19 0.42 4.58
N PRO A 310 -19.38 0.02 5.82
CA PRO A 310 -18.25 -0.27 6.68
C PRO A 310 -17.60 -1.56 6.16
N SER A 311 -16.63 -1.41 5.27
CA SER A 311 -15.61 -2.39 5.09
C SER A 311 -14.69 -2.16 6.29
N GLU A 312 -14.68 -3.09 7.23
CA GLU A 312 -13.53 -3.26 8.11
C GLU A 312 -12.29 -3.22 7.21
N ALA A 313 -11.59 -2.12 7.28
CA ALA A 313 -10.29 -1.98 6.66
C ALA A 313 -9.36 -2.88 7.46
N GLN A 314 -9.26 -4.12 7.06
CA GLN A 314 -8.01 -4.81 7.23
C GLN A 314 -7.00 -4.00 6.42
N PRO A 315 -5.82 -3.70 6.98
CA PRO A 315 -4.76 -3.08 6.20
C PRO A 315 -4.61 -3.96 4.95
N GLU A 316 -4.60 -3.33 3.78
CA GLU A 316 -4.10 -3.98 2.58
C GLU A 316 -2.68 -4.44 2.94
N GLU A 317 -2.56 -5.70 3.33
CA GLU A 317 -1.30 -6.41 3.26
C GLU A 317 -0.89 -6.26 1.81
N GLU A 318 0.11 -5.42 1.57
CA GLU A 318 0.90 -5.53 0.36
C GLU A 318 1.17 -7.02 0.20
N LEU A 319 0.72 -7.56 -0.91
CA LEU A 319 0.96 -8.94 -1.33
C LEU A 319 2.48 -9.17 -1.38
N ILE A 320 3.07 -9.44 -0.21
CA ILE A 320 4.22 -10.31 -0.15
C ILE A 320 3.66 -11.62 -0.65
N ILE A 321 3.94 -11.93 -1.90
CA ILE A 321 3.62 -13.22 -2.51
C ILE A 321 4.53 -14.24 -1.82
N SER A 322 4.14 -14.63 -0.63
CA SER A 322 4.58 -15.89 -0.04
C SER A 322 3.72 -16.98 -0.65
N ALA A 323 4.35 -18.06 -1.04
CA ALA A 323 3.68 -19.26 -1.52
C ALA A 323 2.50 -19.60 -0.59
N PRO A 324 1.36 -20.06 -1.15
CA PRO A 324 0.14 -20.25 -0.41
C PRO A 324 0.36 -21.20 0.77
N ASP A 325 -0.01 -20.75 1.95
CA ASP A 325 -0.12 -21.59 3.12
C ASP A 325 -1.17 -22.67 2.85
N GLN A 326 -0.81 -23.90 3.11
CA GLN A 326 -1.78 -25.00 3.09
C GLN A 326 -2.77 -24.80 4.25
N PRO A 327 -4.06 -25.13 4.06
CA PRO A 327 -5.06 -24.98 5.11
C PRO A 327 -4.78 -25.95 6.24
N GLU A 328 -4.90 -25.46 7.45
CA GLU A 328 -4.97 -26.28 8.65
C GLU A 328 -6.27 -27.11 8.62
N ASP A 329 -6.13 -28.41 8.57
CA ASP A 329 -7.22 -29.35 8.88
C ASP A 329 -7.51 -29.29 10.39
N ASN A 330 -8.56 -28.59 10.77
CA ASN A 330 -9.21 -28.75 12.06
C ASN A 330 -10.19 -29.93 11.93
N ALA A 331 -9.72 -31.13 12.23
CA ALA A 331 -10.59 -32.22 12.59
C ALA A 331 -11.07 -32.01 14.02
N GLN A 332 -12.29 -31.56 14.20
CA GLN A 332 -13.03 -31.73 15.44
C GLN A 332 -13.41 -33.20 15.59
N SER A 333 -12.88 -33.86 16.60
CA SER A 333 -13.38 -35.13 17.10
C SER A 333 -14.62 -34.88 17.94
N GLU A 334 -15.78 -35.32 17.48
CA GLU A 334 -16.95 -35.52 18.33
C GLU A 334 -16.79 -36.79 19.15
N ASP A 335 -17.00 -36.63 20.44
CA ASP A 335 -17.20 -37.73 21.41
C ASP A 335 -18.42 -38.57 21.09
N ASN A 336 -18.32 -39.87 21.17
CA ASN A 336 -19.32 -40.62 21.92
C ASN A 336 -18.82 -42.04 22.32
N PRO A 337 -19.29 -42.54 23.45
CA PRO A 337 -18.72 -43.64 24.13
C PRO A 337 -19.51 -44.96 23.96
N SER A 338 -18.87 -46.10 23.99
CA SER A 338 -19.39 -47.30 24.66
C SER A 338 -18.46 -48.52 24.58
N ASN A 339 -18.07 -48.92 25.77
CA ASN A 339 -17.99 -50.30 26.31
C ASN A 339 -17.59 -51.48 25.43
N ASN A 340 -16.56 -52.18 25.73
CA ASN A 340 -16.52 -53.42 26.60
C ASN A 340 -15.21 -54.20 26.44
N ASP A 341 -14.65 -54.48 27.64
CA ASP A 341 -13.98 -55.70 28.10
C ASP A 341 -13.32 -56.69 27.13
N ASN A 342 -12.04 -56.93 27.31
CA ASN A 342 -11.51 -58.13 27.96
C ASN A 342 -9.97 -58.23 27.90
N ASP A 343 -9.43 -58.40 29.10
CA ASP A 343 -8.25 -59.15 29.51
C ASP A 343 -7.28 -59.74 28.48
N GLN A 344 -5.98 -59.40 28.59
CA GLN A 344 -5.00 -60.37 29.10
C GLN A 344 -3.60 -59.72 29.33
N GLN A 345 -3.03 -60.10 30.41
CA GLN A 345 -1.71 -59.78 30.96
C GLN A 345 -0.55 -60.02 29.97
N GLU A 346 0.45 -59.13 29.97
CA GLU A 346 1.85 -59.53 30.08
C GLU A 346 2.76 -58.36 30.45
N GLN A 347 3.39 -58.51 31.54
CA GLN A 347 4.70 -58.15 32.12
C GLN A 347 5.39 -56.81 31.68
N ASN A 348 5.48 -55.94 32.68
CA ASN A 348 6.55 -55.07 33.10
C ASN A 348 7.85 -55.05 32.28
N LEU A 349 8.06 -53.94 31.58
CA LEU A 349 9.36 -53.26 31.46
C LEU A 349 9.10 -51.75 31.40
N ARG A 350 9.49 -51.01 32.45
CA ARG A 350 9.41 -49.56 32.51
C ARG A 350 10.30 -48.95 31.43
N PRO A 351 9.81 -48.11 30.53
CA PRO A 351 10.71 -47.33 29.67
C PRO A 351 11.34 -46.23 30.54
N VAL A 352 12.64 -46.16 30.49
CA VAL A 352 13.44 -45.04 30.99
C VAL A 352 13.00 -43.80 30.20
N HIS A 353 12.69 -42.73 30.89
CA HIS A 353 12.20 -41.49 30.35
C HIS A 353 13.14 -40.94 29.25
N PRO A 354 12.67 -40.60 28.03
CA PRO A 354 13.54 -40.15 26.92
C PRO A 354 14.30 -38.84 27.17
N ARG A 355 13.89 -38.08 28.20
CA ARG A 355 14.51 -36.78 28.51
C ARG A 355 16.00 -36.85 28.87
N VAL A 356 16.43 -37.88 29.61
CA VAL A 356 17.82 -37.95 30.07
C VAL A 356 18.81 -38.35 28.97
N ALA A 357 18.36 -39.16 28.01
CA ALA A 357 19.21 -39.56 26.87
C ALA A 357 19.43 -38.41 25.85
N ASN A 358 18.45 -37.53 25.71
CA ASN A 358 18.53 -36.38 24.75
C ASN A 358 19.39 -35.22 25.31
N GLU A 359 19.32 -34.91 26.60
CA GLU A 359 20.15 -33.88 27.23
C GLU A 359 21.64 -34.19 27.10
N VAL A 360 22.02 -35.45 27.36
CA VAL A 360 23.44 -35.88 27.25
C VAL A 360 23.93 -35.86 25.78
N GLN A 361 23.06 -36.08 24.80
CA GLN A 361 23.44 -35.98 23.40
C GLN A 361 23.51 -34.51 22.93
N ILE A 362 22.64 -33.66 23.39
CA ILE A 362 22.62 -32.23 23.09
C ILE A 362 23.87 -31.55 23.68
N GLU A 363 24.21 -31.81 24.94
CA GLU A 363 25.43 -31.29 25.54
C GLU A 363 26.69 -31.76 24.82
N ARG A 364 26.77 -33.02 24.38
CA ARG A 364 27.90 -33.53 23.57
C ARG A 364 28.00 -32.87 22.19
N ILE A 365 26.90 -32.52 21.58
CA ILE A 365 26.87 -31.79 20.27
C ILE A 365 27.33 -30.35 20.49
N ILE A 366 26.83 -29.67 21.51
CA ILE A 366 27.21 -28.29 21.85
C ILE A 366 28.69 -28.23 22.24
N ASP A 367 29.18 -29.14 23.05
CA ASP A 367 30.61 -29.22 23.41
C ASP A 367 31.51 -29.52 22.20
N SER A 368 31.04 -30.31 21.23
CA SER A 368 31.81 -30.61 20.00
C SER A 368 31.92 -29.44 19.02
N ILE A 369 30.91 -28.54 19.03
CA ILE A 369 30.88 -27.33 18.18
C ILE A 369 31.75 -26.23 18.81
N ASN A 370 31.77 -26.12 20.15
CA ASN A 370 32.45 -25.05 20.87
C ASN A 370 33.91 -25.36 21.24
N ALA A 371 34.44 -26.53 20.91
CA ALA A 371 35.82 -26.89 21.23
C ALA A 371 36.83 -26.15 20.31
N PRO A 372 37.73 -25.32 20.85
CA PRO A 372 38.71 -24.60 20.04
C PRO A 372 39.78 -25.59 19.48
N GLY A 373 39.90 -25.60 18.16
CA GLY A 373 40.96 -26.36 17.46
C GLY A 373 40.58 -26.69 16.02
N PRO A 374 41.57 -26.88 15.09
CA PRO A 374 41.31 -27.18 13.69
C PRO A 374 40.62 -28.55 13.54
N LEU A 375 39.67 -28.63 12.60
CA LEU A 375 38.97 -29.86 12.23
C LEU A 375 39.96 -30.90 11.73
N THR A 376 40.26 -31.92 12.55
CA THR A 376 41.08 -33.07 12.11
C THR A 376 40.25 -33.95 11.16
N ARG A 377 40.93 -34.69 10.26
CA ARG A 377 40.29 -35.61 9.32
C ARG A 377 39.40 -36.66 10.01
N SER A 378 39.77 -37.11 11.16
CA SER A 378 38.98 -38.04 12.02
C SER A 378 37.69 -37.40 12.50
N ARG A 379 37.72 -36.13 12.90
CA ARG A 379 36.59 -35.35 13.39
C ARG A 379 35.61 -35.01 12.26
N ALA A 380 36.16 -34.69 11.06
CA ALA A 380 35.38 -34.50 9.85
C ALA A 380 34.70 -35.79 9.35
N THR A 381 35.37 -36.95 9.49
CA THR A 381 34.81 -38.26 9.16
C THR A 381 33.75 -38.71 10.20
N GLN A 382 33.95 -38.40 11.49
CA GLN A 382 32.94 -38.65 12.51
C GLN A 382 31.71 -37.77 12.30
N LEU A 383 31.90 -36.49 11.96
CA LEU A 383 30.81 -35.57 11.62
C LEU A 383 30.08 -36.01 10.35
N ALA A 384 30.80 -36.43 9.30
CA ALA A 384 30.24 -36.95 8.07
C ALA A 384 29.50 -38.29 8.26
N ASN A 385 29.99 -39.17 9.08
CA ASN A 385 29.32 -40.43 9.46
C ASN A 385 28.10 -40.19 10.35
N PHE A 386 28.16 -39.19 11.24
CA PHE A 386 27.03 -38.74 12.04
C PHE A 386 25.96 -38.14 11.14
N CYS A 387 26.32 -37.24 10.21
CA CYS A 387 25.42 -36.67 9.21
C CYS A 387 24.85 -37.72 8.24
N GLY A 388 25.64 -38.76 7.89
CA GLY A 388 25.18 -39.83 7.01
C GLY A 388 24.21 -40.83 7.67
N HIS A 389 24.21 -40.92 9.01
CA HIS A 389 23.29 -41.79 9.77
C HIS A 389 21.97 -41.10 10.15
N PHE A 390 21.93 -39.77 10.11
CA PHE A 390 20.78 -38.97 10.50
C PHE A 390 20.20 -38.12 9.35
N ALA A 391 20.34 -38.55 8.10
CA ALA A 391 19.70 -37.91 6.93
C ALA A 391 18.17 -38.15 6.90
N PHE A 392 17.50 -38.10 8.04
CA PHE A 392 16.04 -38.08 8.11
C PHE A 392 15.60 -36.62 8.19
N VAL A 393 14.96 -36.17 7.13
CA VAL A 393 14.26 -34.87 7.09
C VAL A 393 12.90 -35.08 7.74
N SER A 394 12.55 -34.29 8.77
CA SER A 394 11.23 -34.38 9.40
C SER A 394 10.15 -33.96 8.39
N ILE A 395 9.11 -34.76 8.30
CA ILE A 395 7.96 -34.50 7.43
C ILE A 395 6.96 -33.53 8.10
N THR A 396 6.95 -33.49 9.43
CA THR A 396 6.02 -32.67 10.21
C THR A 396 6.59 -31.30 10.51
N GLU A 397 5.83 -30.23 10.28
CA GLU A 397 6.22 -28.88 10.70
C GLU A 397 5.75 -28.60 12.12
N PRO A 398 6.68 -28.33 13.09
CA PRO A 398 6.31 -28.01 14.46
C PRO A 398 5.56 -26.69 14.55
N LYS A 399 4.59 -26.60 15.45
CA LYS A 399 3.88 -25.34 15.75
C LYS A 399 4.47 -24.58 16.93
N LYS A 400 5.18 -25.31 17.81
CA LYS A 400 5.79 -24.79 19.06
C LYS A 400 7.25 -25.21 19.16
N VAL A 401 8.01 -24.47 19.96
CA VAL A 401 9.44 -24.74 20.18
C VAL A 401 9.64 -26.09 20.89
N GLU A 402 8.75 -26.44 21.81
CA GLU A 402 8.81 -27.70 22.53
C GLU A 402 8.66 -28.92 21.59
N GLU A 403 7.83 -28.77 20.53
CA GLU A 403 7.66 -29.82 19.51
C GLU A 403 8.93 -29.92 18.64
N ALA A 404 9.54 -28.78 18.30
CA ALA A 404 10.78 -28.76 17.53
C ALA A 404 11.96 -29.40 18.27
N PHE A 405 12.01 -29.26 19.58
CA PHE A 405 13.07 -29.92 20.41
C PHE A 405 12.93 -31.45 20.51
N MET A 406 11.80 -32.01 20.10
CA MET A 406 11.64 -33.46 20.03
C MET A 406 12.31 -34.09 18.81
N GLU A 407 12.67 -33.30 17.81
CA GLU A 407 13.18 -33.74 16.52
C GLU A 407 14.56 -33.09 16.23
N PRO A 408 15.64 -33.88 16.13
CA PRO A 408 17.02 -33.39 15.96
C PRO A 408 17.18 -32.51 14.70
N GLU A 409 16.42 -32.78 13.65
CA GLU A 409 16.47 -32.07 12.37
C GLU A 409 16.03 -30.62 12.52
N TRP A 410 15.04 -30.35 13.37
CA TRP A 410 14.59 -29.00 13.67
C TRP A 410 15.56 -28.26 14.58
N ILE A 411 16.19 -28.96 15.55
CA ILE A 411 17.23 -28.37 16.39
C ILE A 411 18.41 -27.92 15.52
N GLN A 412 18.84 -28.79 14.59
CA GLN A 412 19.92 -28.45 13.65
C GLN A 412 19.52 -27.22 12.80
N ALA A 413 18.28 -27.17 12.27
CA ALA A 413 17.82 -26.03 11.48
C ALA A 413 17.79 -24.72 12.28
N MET A 414 17.43 -24.78 13.58
CA MET A 414 17.46 -23.63 14.49
C MET A 414 18.90 -23.17 14.78
N GLN A 415 19.82 -24.10 15.00
CA GLN A 415 21.23 -23.79 15.21
C GLN A 415 21.89 -23.19 13.95
N GLU A 416 21.59 -23.72 12.76
CA GLU A 416 22.01 -23.14 11.50
C GLU A 416 21.55 -21.68 11.34
N GLU A 417 20.32 -21.37 11.74
CA GLU A 417 19.80 -20.00 11.69
C GLU A 417 20.54 -19.08 12.68
N LEU A 418 20.74 -19.51 13.94
CA LEU A 418 21.46 -18.71 14.94
C LEU A 418 22.93 -18.49 14.55
N GLN A 419 23.58 -19.49 13.94
CA GLN A 419 24.92 -19.30 13.41
C GLN A 419 24.99 -18.21 12.34
N GLN A 420 23.94 -18.03 11.52
CA GLN A 420 23.87 -16.91 10.57
C GLN A 420 23.82 -15.56 11.28
N PHE A 421 23.21 -15.47 12.46
CA PHE A 421 23.21 -14.24 13.28
C PHE A 421 24.60 -13.88 13.79
N GLU A 422 25.35 -14.86 14.23
CA GLU A 422 26.75 -14.68 14.68
C GLU A 422 27.68 -14.30 13.51
N LEU A 423 27.63 -15.04 12.40
CA LEU A 423 28.45 -14.78 11.22
C LEU A 423 28.21 -13.36 10.63
N ASN A 424 26.98 -12.89 10.71
CA ASN A 424 26.62 -11.57 10.21
C ASN A 424 26.76 -10.46 11.25
N ASN A 425 27.13 -10.75 12.52
CA ASN A 425 27.16 -9.79 13.64
C ASN A 425 25.83 -9.01 13.76
N VAL A 426 24.71 -9.75 13.80
CA VAL A 426 23.36 -9.16 13.78
C VAL A 426 23.04 -8.45 15.09
N TRP A 427 23.51 -8.99 16.22
CA TRP A 427 23.19 -8.53 17.56
C TRP A 427 24.32 -8.69 18.56
N GLU A 428 24.14 -8.08 19.72
CA GLU A 428 25.01 -8.25 20.91
C GLU A 428 24.13 -8.42 22.16
N LEU A 429 24.58 -9.26 23.10
CA LEU A 429 23.88 -9.49 24.36
C LEU A 429 24.17 -8.32 25.32
N VAL A 430 23.15 -7.61 25.76
CA VAL A 430 23.27 -6.43 26.60
C VAL A 430 22.34 -6.49 27.81
N LYS A 431 22.62 -5.69 28.84
CA LYS A 431 21.69 -5.52 29.95
C LYS A 431 20.38 -4.94 29.46
N ARG A 432 19.31 -5.40 30.07
CA ARG A 432 17.96 -4.92 29.75
C ARG A 432 17.86 -3.42 29.92
N PRO A 433 17.49 -2.65 28.86
CA PRO A 433 17.35 -1.21 28.93
C PRO A 433 16.13 -0.77 29.75
N ASP A 434 16.06 0.52 30.08
CA ASP A 434 14.90 1.07 30.80
C ASP A 434 13.61 0.89 29.98
N PRO A 435 12.61 0.15 30.48
CA PRO A 435 11.35 -0.10 29.78
C PRO A 435 10.54 1.16 29.43
N ARG A 436 10.87 2.29 30.06
CA ARG A 436 10.21 3.60 29.77
C ARG A 436 10.76 4.29 28.54
N LYS A 437 11.97 3.90 28.10
CA LYS A 437 12.67 4.52 26.96
C LYS A 437 12.73 3.60 25.75
N HIS A 438 12.81 2.29 25.96
CA HIS A 438 13.01 1.32 24.92
C HIS A 438 12.00 0.17 25.04
N ASN A 439 11.47 -0.24 23.92
CA ASN A 439 10.60 -1.40 23.80
C ASN A 439 11.44 -2.67 23.57
N ILE A 440 11.04 -3.79 24.18
CA ILE A 440 11.70 -5.08 23.92
C ILE A 440 10.75 -5.91 23.07
N ILE A 441 11.18 -6.17 21.87
CA ILE A 441 10.39 -6.91 20.88
C ILE A 441 10.56 -8.40 21.13
N GLY A 442 9.46 -9.13 21.23
CA GLY A 442 9.49 -10.58 21.33
C GLY A 442 10.02 -11.25 20.06
N THR A 443 10.54 -12.46 20.20
CA THR A 443 10.97 -13.31 19.08
C THR A 443 10.13 -14.58 19.02
N LYS A 444 10.01 -15.19 17.85
CA LYS A 444 9.37 -16.49 17.65
C LYS A 444 10.04 -17.28 16.53
N TRP A 445 10.00 -18.60 16.64
CA TRP A 445 10.44 -19.50 15.58
C TRP A 445 9.34 -19.76 14.56
N ILE A 446 9.73 -19.86 13.29
CA ILE A 446 8.88 -20.32 12.18
C ILE A 446 9.57 -21.49 11.50
N TYR A 447 8.87 -22.61 11.38
CA TYR A 447 9.37 -23.85 10.81
C TYR A 447 8.74 -24.07 9.44
N ARG A 448 9.55 -24.45 8.45
CA ARG A 448 9.08 -24.74 7.09
C ARG A 448 9.86 -25.85 6.44
N ASN A 449 9.16 -26.80 5.85
CA ASN A 449 9.72 -27.86 5.03
C ASN A 449 9.97 -27.36 3.60
N LYS A 450 11.19 -27.57 3.12
CA LYS A 450 11.52 -27.36 1.72
C LYS A 450 11.35 -28.68 0.96
N GLN A 451 10.52 -28.65 -0.09
CA GLN A 451 10.21 -29.79 -0.93
C GLN A 451 10.89 -29.67 -2.29
N ASP A 452 11.21 -30.80 -2.90
CA ASP A 452 11.68 -30.91 -4.28
C ASP A 452 10.53 -30.78 -5.30
N GLU A 453 10.85 -31.00 -6.57
CA GLU A 453 9.86 -30.96 -7.65
C GLU A 453 8.80 -32.09 -7.54
N HIS A 454 9.09 -33.16 -6.79
CA HIS A 454 8.21 -34.30 -6.58
C HIS A 454 7.40 -34.21 -5.28
N GLY A 455 7.57 -33.11 -4.51
CA GLY A 455 6.89 -32.89 -3.23
C GLY A 455 7.53 -33.63 -2.06
N GLN A 456 8.76 -34.18 -2.22
CA GLN A 456 9.50 -34.78 -1.13
C GLN A 456 10.24 -33.72 -0.33
N VAL A 457 10.19 -33.81 1.00
CA VAL A 457 10.89 -32.87 1.89
C VAL A 457 12.40 -33.15 1.77
N VAL A 458 13.14 -32.16 1.31
CA VAL A 458 14.60 -32.24 1.14
C VAL A 458 15.36 -31.49 2.21
N ARG A 459 14.73 -30.58 2.92
CA ARG A 459 15.36 -29.80 4.00
C ARG A 459 14.33 -29.22 4.96
N ASN A 460 14.62 -29.28 6.26
CA ASN A 460 13.92 -28.50 7.27
C ASN A 460 14.56 -27.12 7.38
N LYS A 461 13.76 -26.06 7.44
CA LYS A 461 14.24 -24.68 7.59
C LYS A 461 13.55 -24.02 8.76
N ALA A 462 14.31 -23.59 9.77
CA ALA A 462 13.84 -22.73 10.84
C ALA A 462 14.21 -21.27 10.54
N ARG A 463 13.37 -20.33 10.96
CA ARG A 463 13.66 -18.89 10.93
C ARG A 463 13.28 -18.27 12.25
N LEU A 464 14.18 -17.47 12.82
CA LEU A 464 13.89 -16.63 13.97
C LEU A 464 13.30 -15.30 13.48
N VAL A 465 12.11 -14.96 13.96
CA VAL A 465 11.36 -13.81 13.49
C VAL A 465 11.01 -12.90 14.67
N ALA A 466 11.29 -11.60 14.56
CA ALA A 466 10.82 -10.60 15.51
C ALA A 466 9.31 -10.40 15.42
N GLN A 467 8.67 -10.15 16.55
CA GLN A 467 7.25 -9.81 16.61
C GLN A 467 7.05 -8.30 16.34
N GLY A 468 7.36 -7.87 15.12
CA GLY A 468 7.37 -6.45 14.71
C GLY A 468 6.05 -5.71 14.87
N TYR A 469 4.93 -6.42 15.04
CA TYR A 469 3.64 -5.78 15.35
C TYR A 469 3.64 -5.07 16.71
N THR A 470 4.60 -5.36 17.60
CA THR A 470 4.79 -4.67 18.89
C THR A 470 5.67 -3.43 18.78
N GLN A 471 6.29 -3.15 17.63
CA GLN A 471 7.13 -1.99 17.41
C GLN A 471 6.34 -0.68 17.42
N VAL A 472 6.95 0.35 18.01
CA VAL A 472 6.39 1.70 18.13
C VAL A 472 7.12 2.64 17.17
N GLU A 473 6.36 3.33 16.31
CA GLU A 473 6.89 4.32 15.37
C GLU A 473 7.50 5.50 16.12
N GLY A 474 8.66 5.99 15.65
CA GLY A 474 9.44 7.06 16.28
C GLY A 474 10.27 6.64 17.49
N ILE A 475 10.23 5.34 17.89
CA ILE A 475 11.07 4.76 18.94
C ILE A 475 11.88 3.59 18.37
N ASP A 476 11.18 2.60 17.77
CA ASP A 476 11.79 1.38 17.26
C ASP A 476 12.11 1.46 15.76
N PHE A 477 11.42 2.34 15.02
CA PHE A 477 11.62 2.53 13.57
C PHE A 477 11.06 3.89 13.13
N ASP A 478 11.64 4.47 12.07
CA ASP A 478 11.14 5.68 11.40
C ASP A 478 10.56 5.33 10.03
N GLU A 479 11.33 4.74 9.12
CA GLU A 479 10.89 4.36 7.76
C GLU A 479 10.82 2.83 7.62
N THR A 480 9.71 2.33 7.04
CA THR A 480 9.47 0.89 6.94
C THR A 480 9.49 0.36 5.52
N PHE A 481 9.00 1.15 4.54
CA PHE A 481 8.78 0.64 3.19
C PHE A 481 10.03 0.65 2.32
N ALA A 482 10.35 -0.52 1.75
CA ALA A 482 11.32 -0.64 0.66
C ALA A 482 10.61 -0.54 -0.69
N PRO A 483 11.26 -0.02 -1.73
CA PRO A 483 10.74 -0.17 -3.09
C PRO A 483 10.65 -1.65 -3.47
N VAL A 484 9.52 -2.05 -4.05
CA VAL A 484 9.31 -3.41 -4.57
C VAL A 484 9.05 -3.34 -6.07
N ALA A 485 9.68 -4.22 -6.84
CA ALA A 485 9.48 -4.28 -8.28
C ALA A 485 8.04 -4.67 -8.62
N ARG A 486 7.39 -3.91 -9.49
CA ARG A 486 6.09 -4.29 -10.06
C ARG A 486 6.28 -5.46 -11.02
N LEU A 487 5.28 -6.32 -11.13
CA LEU A 487 5.34 -7.47 -12.05
C LEU A 487 5.43 -7.02 -13.52
N GLU A 488 4.80 -5.90 -13.86
CA GLU A 488 4.93 -5.25 -15.17
C GLU A 488 6.38 -4.86 -15.48
N ALA A 489 7.13 -4.37 -14.47
CA ALA A 489 8.55 -4.05 -14.64
C ALA A 489 9.39 -5.29 -14.96
N ILE A 490 9.07 -6.43 -14.35
CA ILE A 490 9.72 -7.71 -14.66
C ILE A 490 9.41 -8.14 -16.11
N ARG A 491 8.14 -8.00 -16.54
CA ARG A 491 7.76 -8.33 -17.92
C ARG A 491 8.38 -7.39 -18.95
N ILE A 492 8.54 -6.11 -18.63
CA ILE A 492 9.30 -5.14 -19.44
C ILE A 492 10.76 -5.59 -19.55
N LEU A 493 11.39 -5.99 -18.42
CA LEU A 493 12.75 -6.51 -18.43
C LEU A 493 12.89 -7.75 -19.31
N LEU A 494 11.96 -8.71 -19.22
CA LEU A 494 11.97 -9.91 -20.05
C LEU A 494 11.82 -9.57 -21.55
N ALA A 495 10.90 -8.65 -21.90
CA ALA A 495 10.72 -8.20 -23.27
C ALA A 495 11.97 -7.47 -23.80
N TYR A 496 12.58 -6.62 -22.98
CA TYR A 496 13.83 -5.92 -23.30
C TYR A 496 14.98 -6.89 -23.51
N ALA A 497 15.17 -7.84 -22.60
CA ALA A 497 16.21 -8.85 -22.68
C ALA A 497 16.07 -9.72 -23.93
N ASN A 498 14.82 -10.10 -24.25
CA ASN A 498 14.53 -10.86 -25.47
C ASN A 498 14.87 -10.09 -26.75
N HIS A 499 14.52 -8.79 -26.82
CA HIS A 499 14.81 -7.93 -27.97
C HIS A 499 16.32 -7.74 -28.17
N HIS A 500 17.08 -7.50 -27.09
CA HIS A 500 18.51 -7.23 -27.13
C HIS A 500 19.39 -8.48 -27.02
N ASN A 501 18.82 -9.68 -27.06
CA ASN A 501 19.56 -10.94 -26.90
C ASN A 501 20.34 -11.07 -25.59
N ILE A 502 19.81 -10.53 -24.52
CA ILE A 502 20.39 -10.63 -23.19
C ILE A 502 19.91 -11.93 -22.55
N LEU A 503 20.84 -12.79 -22.17
CA LEU A 503 20.55 -13.94 -21.34
C LEU A 503 20.46 -13.47 -19.88
N LEU A 504 19.31 -13.72 -19.25
CA LEU A 504 19.06 -13.33 -17.87
C LEU A 504 19.45 -14.46 -16.91
N TYR A 505 20.11 -14.07 -15.83
CA TYR A 505 20.54 -14.91 -14.74
C TYR A 505 19.82 -14.53 -13.45
N GLN A 506 19.78 -15.44 -12.49
CA GLN A 506 19.16 -15.24 -11.18
C GLN A 506 20.14 -15.57 -10.07
N MET A 507 20.12 -14.75 -9.02
CA MET A 507 20.79 -14.97 -7.74
C MET A 507 19.80 -14.83 -6.60
N ASP A 508 20.00 -15.60 -5.52
CA ASP A 508 19.23 -15.53 -4.26
C ASP A 508 20.18 -15.20 -3.10
N VAL A 509 19.85 -14.18 -2.31
CA VAL A 509 20.64 -13.76 -1.15
C VAL A 509 20.20 -14.55 0.08
N LYS A 510 21.12 -15.33 0.65
CA LYS A 510 20.85 -16.02 1.89
C LYS A 510 20.72 -15.05 3.04
N SER A 511 19.61 -15.15 3.78
CA SER A 511 19.35 -14.32 4.98
C SER A 511 19.51 -12.81 4.71
N ALA A 512 18.90 -12.33 3.60
CA ALA A 512 19.04 -10.96 3.10
C ALA A 512 18.87 -9.88 4.18
N PHE A 513 17.82 -9.95 5.01
CA PHE A 513 17.58 -8.95 6.04
C PHE A 513 18.66 -8.89 7.11
N LEU A 514 19.35 -10.00 7.40
CA LEU A 514 20.46 -10.03 8.34
C LEU A 514 21.70 -9.23 7.87
N ASN A 515 21.70 -8.76 6.63
CA ASN A 515 22.72 -7.87 6.08
C ASN A 515 22.33 -6.39 6.19
N GLY A 516 21.05 -6.06 6.39
CA GLY A 516 20.55 -4.69 6.45
C GLY A 516 20.99 -3.99 7.72
N LYS A 517 21.73 -2.89 7.62
CA LYS A 517 22.11 -2.06 8.78
C LYS A 517 20.92 -1.25 9.26
N ILE A 518 20.71 -1.19 10.57
CA ILE A 518 19.71 -0.32 11.20
C ILE A 518 20.41 0.80 11.97
N GLU A 519 19.81 1.99 11.96
CA GLU A 519 20.33 3.17 12.66
C GLU A 519 19.66 3.34 14.02
N GLU A 520 18.47 2.77 14.19
CA GLU A 520 17.68 2.86 15.41
C GLU A 520 18.17 1.87 16.48
N GLU A 521 18.04 2.23 17.74
CA GLU A 521 18.32 1.33 18.88
C GLU A 521 17.16 0.36 19.10
N VAL A 522 17.27 -0.84 18.56
CA VAL A 522 16.25 -1.89 18.67
C VAL A 522 16.72 -3.02 19.56
N TYR A 523 15.85 -3.43 20.48
CA TYR A 523 16.12 -4.51 21.44
C TYR A 523 15.13 -5.65 21.25
N VAL A 524 15.64 -6.88 21.20
CA VAL A 524 14.82 -8.09 21.07
C VAL A 524 15.04 -9.04 22.23
N ALA A 525 14.01 -9.78 22.59
CA ALA A 525 14.12 -10.85 23.59
C ALA A 525 15.03 -11.97 23.07
N GLN A 526 15.68 -12.68 23.98
CA GLN A 526 16.45 -13.88 23.64
C GLN A 526 15.56 -14.90 22.92
N PRO A 527 16.09 -15.68 21.97
CA PRO A 527 15.32 -16.66 21.23
C PRO A 527 14.72 -17.73 22.14
N PRO A 528 13.40 -18.04 22.00
CA PRO A 528 12.77 -19.07 22.81
C PRO A 528 13.50 -20.42 22.71
N GLY A 529 13.89 -20.99 23.88
CA GLY A 529 14.62 -22.23 23.98
C GLY A 529 16.14 -22.15 23.82
N PHE A 530 16.68 -20.95 23.58
CA PHE A 530 18.11 -20.65 23.48
C PHE A 530 18.49 -19.45 24.36
N GLU A 531 17.74 -19.26 25.45
CA GLU A 531 18.04 -18.24 26.44
C GLU A 531 19.35 -18.59 27.17
N ASP A 532 20.22 -17.60 27.40
CA ASP A 532 21.45 -17.81 28.19
C ASP A 532 21.12 -18.13 29.68
N PRO A 533 21.41 -19.32 30.17
CA PRO A 533 21.11 -19.72 31.57
C PRO A 533 21.82 -18.85 32.60
N LYS A 534 22.95 -18.24 32.24
CA LYS A 534 23.74 -17.36 33.12
C LYS A 534 23.20 -15.95 33.20
N HIS A 535 22.51 -15.51 32.14
CA HIS A 535 22.03 -14.15 31.98
C HIS A 535 20.59 -14.09 31.43
N PRO A 536 19.60 -14.66 32.11
CA PRO A 536 18.23 -14.77 31.62
C PRO A 536 17.54 -13.39 31.47
N ASP A 537 18.01 -12.39 32.22
CA ASP A 537 17.43 -11.02 32.19
C ASP A 537 18.05 -10.12 31.11
N MET A 538 19.09 -10.57 30.40
CA MET A 538 19.68 -9.83 29.32
C MET A 538 18.84 -9.93 28.04
N VAL A 539 19.04 -8.98 27.12
CA VAL A 539 18.37 -8.90 25.84
C VAL A 539 19.38 -8.68 24.73
N HIS A 540 19.00 -8.95 23.49
CA HIS A 540 19.84 -8.65 22.35
C HIS A 540 19.59 -7.24 21.82
N LYS A 541 20.63 -6.42 21.71
CA LYS A 541 20.62 -5.18 20.95
C LYS A 541 20.98 -5.49 19.50
N LEU A 542 20.18 -4.99 18.57
CA LEU A 542 20.38 -5.24 17.15
C LEU A 542 21.36 -4.25 16.54
N ASN A 543 22.32 -4.75 15.75
CA ASN A 543 23.23 -4.00 14.88
C ASN A 543 22.76 -4.03 13.43
N LYS A 544 22.00 -5.09 13.07
CA LYS A 544 21.38 -5.29 11.76
C LYS A 544 19.95 -5.75 11.92
N ALA A 545 19.18 -5.59 10.87
CA ALA A 545 17.79 -6.00 10.83
C ALA A 545 17.62 -7.52 10.93
N LEU A 546 16.47 -7.93 11.37
CA LEU A 546 16.08 -9.34 11.39
C LEU A 546 14.66 -9.50 10.82
N TYR A 547 14.33 -10.71 10.37
CA TYR A 547 13.01 -11.02 9.83
C TYR A 547 11.90 -10.64 10.83
N GLY A 548 10.83 -10.03 10.34
CA GLY A 548 9.68 -9.60 11.12
C GLY A 548 9.74 -8.18 11.67
N LEU A 549 10.89 -7.49 11.63
CA LEU A 549 10.95 -6.05 11.89
C LEU A 549 10.34 -5.27 10.73
N LYS A 550 9.61 -4.20 11.02
CA LYS A 550 8.96 -3.35 10.02
C LYS A 550 9.95 -2.69 9.08
N GLN A 551 11.11 -2.23 9.56
CA GLN A 551 12.16 -1.59 8.77
C GLN A 551 13.12 -2.57 8.07
N ALA A 552 13.04 -3.88 8.32
CA ALA A 552 14.01 -4.83 7.78
C ALA A 552 14.09 -4.82 6.23
N PRO A 553 12.98 -4.76 5.47
CA PRO A 553 13.06 -4.66 4.02
C PRO A 553 13.76 -3.39 3.54
N ARG A 554 13.50 -2.25 4.22
CA ARG A 554 14.12 -0.96 3.90
C ARG A 554 15.62 -0.97 4.17
N ALA A 555 16.03 -1.43 5.36
CA ALA A 555 17.43 -1.53 5.76
C ALA A 555 18.25 -2.40 4.79
N TRP A 556 17.69 -3.52 4.34
CA TRP A 556 18.30 -4.38 3.34
C TRP A 556 18.42 -3.68 1.98
N TYR A 557 17.34 -3.09 1.49
CA TYR A 557 17.33 -2.38 0.21
C TYR A 557 18.36 -1.26 0.19
N ASP A 558 18.44 -0.43 1.23
CA ASP A 558 19.38 0.68 1.30
C ASP A 558 20.84 0.20 1.37
N THR A 559 21.10 -0.90 2.09
CA THR A 559 22.44 -1.54 2.14
C THR A 559 22.85 -2.02 0.74
N LEU A 560 21.97 -2.73 0.05
CA LEU A 560 22.24 -3.24 -1.31
C LEU A 560 22.37 -2.11 -2.33
N LYS A 561 21.50 -1.11 -2.27
CA LYS A 561 21.54 0.10 -3.11
C LYS A 561 22.85 0.86 -2.93
N TYR A 562 23.31 1.05 -1.69
CA TYR A 562 24.59 1.70 -1.42
C TYR A 562 25.75 0.91 -2.04
N PHE A 563 25.77 -0.41 -1.85
CA PHE A 563 26.78 -1.27 -2.44
C PHE A 563 26.80 -1.18 -3.97
N LEU A 564 25.65 -1.34 -4.63
CA LEU A 564 25.57 -1.26 -6.09
C LEU A 564 25.98 0.12 -6.61
N LYS A 565 25.60 1.22 -5.95
CA LYS A 565 26.03 2.57 -6.30
C LYS A 565 27.55 2.73 -6.17
N SER A 566 28.18 2.15 -5.14
CA SER A 566 29.64 2.18 -4.97
C SER A 566 30.39 1.47 -6.09
N LYS A 567 29.72 0.50 -6.76
CA LYS A 567 30.22 -0.22 -7.92
C LYS A 567 29.85 0.43 -9.27
N GLY A 568 29.26 1.65 -9.23
CA GLY A 568 28.93 2.45 -10.40
C GLY A 568 27.58 2.11 -11.06
N PHE A 569 26.70 1.39 -10.38
CA PHE A 569 25.33 1.16 -10.85
C PHE A 569 24.42 2.35 -10.54
N ILE A 570 23.54 2.67 -11.46
CA ILE A 570 22.60 3.79 -11.37
C ILE A 570 21.19 3.22 -11.15
N PRO A 571 20.49 3.57 -10.07
CA PRO A 571 19.10 3.17 -9.89
C PRO A 571 18.18 3.90 -10.87
N GLY A 572 17.15 3.22 -11.35
CA GLY A 572 16.13 3.80 -12.21
C GLY A 572 15.38 4.94 -11.53
N SER A 573 14.93 5.88 -12.31
CA SER A 573 14.28 7.11 -11.83
C SER A 573 12.86 6.87 -11.31
N LEU A 574 12.08 6.01 -11.98
CA LEU A 574 10.72 5.60 -11.57
C LEU A 574 10.67 4.18 -11.03
N ASN A 575 11.64 3.36 -11.40
CA ASN A 575 11.78 2.01 -10.87
C ASN A 575 13.07 1.92 -10.08
N PRO A 576 13.10 2.35 -8.81
CA PRO A 576 14.32 2.36 -8.01
C PRO A 576 14.89 0.96 -7.75
N THR A 577 14.15 -0.10 -8.03
CA THR A 577 14.62 -1.50 -7.94
C THR A 577 15.33 -1.99 -9.21
N LEU A 578 15.29 -1.22 -10.31
CA LEU A 578 16.09 -1.43 -11.49
C LEU A 578 17.43 -0.68 -11.33
N PHE A 579 18.53 -1.38 -11.55
CA PHE A 579 19.86 -0.80 -11.58
C PHE A 579 20.50 -1.06 -12.95
N THR A 580 21.11 -0.03 -13.51
CA THR A 580 21.76 -0.11 -14.81
C THR A 580 23.21 0.36 -14.73
N LYS A 581 24.06 -0.19 -15.57
CA LYS A 581 25.44 0.23 -15.76
C LYS A 581 25.83 -0.02 -17.21
N THR A 582 26.58 0.89 -17.80
CA THR A 582 27.09 0.73 -19.17
C THR A 582 28.54 0.23 -19.12
N TYR A 583 28.84 -0.83 -19.83
CA TYR A 583 30.16 -1.40 -20.03
C TYR A 583 30.46 -1.39 -21.53
N ASP A 584 31.50 -0.68 -21.96
CA ASP A 584 31.94 -0.62 -23.37
C ASP A 584 30.79 -0.31 -24.37
N GLY A 585 29.83 0.50 -23.96
CA GLY A 585 28.63 0.85 -24.75
C GLY A 585 27.44 -0.10 -24.64
N GLU A 586 27.62 -1.24 -23.96
CA GLU A 586 26.53 -2.21 -23.71
C GLU A 586 25.87 -1.99 -22.36
N LEU A 587 24.55 -2.06 -22.33
CA LEU A 587 23.78 -1.86 -21.11
C LEU A 587 23.68 -3.15 -20.30
N PHE A 588 24.19 -3.13 -19.10
CA PHE A 588 23.94 -4.12 -18.06
C PHE A 588 22.70 -3.73 -17.27
N VAL A 589 21.81 -4.70 -17.06
CA VAL A 589 20.56 -4.52 -16.30
C VAL A 589 20.54 -5.44 -15.10
N CYS A 590 20.09 -4.90 -13.97
CA CYS A 590 19.92 -5.63 -12.71
C CYS A 590 18.60 -5.20 -12.05
N GLN A 591 17.70 -6.14 -11.85
CA GLN A 591 16.40 -5.91 -11.20
C GLN A 591 16.39 -6.62 -9.85
N ILE A 592 16.11 -5.88 -8.80
CA ILE A 592 16.04 -6.39 -7.41
C ILE A 592 14.58 -6.65 -7.03
N TYR A 593 14.35 -7.78 -6.38
CA TYR A 593 13.09 -8.09 -5.73
C TYR A 593 13.37 -8.73 -4.37
N VAL A 594 13.50 -7.92 -3.33
CA VAL A 594 13.86 -8.30 -1.95
C VAL A 594 15.19 -9.06 -1.89
N ASP A 595 15.15 -10.39 -1.82
CA ASP A 595 16.30 -11.32 -1.79
C ASP A 595 16.67 -11.88 -3.18
N ASP A 596 15.74 -11.85 -4.12
CA ASP A 596 15.96 -12.28 -5.50
C ASP A 596 16.55 -11.17 -6.37
N ILE A 597 17.54 -11.48 -7.17
CA ILE A 597 18.16 -10.55 -8.12
C ILE A 597 18.19 -11.19 -9.51
N ILE A 598 17.59 -10.50 -10.49
CA ILE A 598 17.68 -10.84 -11.91
C ILE A 598 18.66 -9.89 -12.58
N PHE A 599 19.57 -10.39 -13.38
CA PHE A 599 20.55 -9.56 -14.06
C PHE A 599 21.01 -10.16 -15.38
N GLY A 600 21.57 -9.32 -16.23
CA GLY A 600 22.13 -9.75 -17.51
C GLY A 600 22.73 -8.61 -18.30
N CYS A 601 23.54 -9.00 -19.28
CA CYS A 601 24.16 -8.15 -20.29
C CYS A 601 24.23 -8.91 -21.61
N THR A 602 24.34 -8.20 -22.72
CA THR A 602 24.64 -8.81 -24.05
C THR A 602 25.94 -9.58 -24.04
N ASN A 603 26.97 -9.10 -23.34
CA ASN A 603 28.22 -9.78 -23.11
C ASN A 603 28.19 -10.58 -21.79
N GLN A 604 28.23 -11.89 -21.90
CA GLN A 604 28.14 -12.81 -20.75
C GLN A 604 29.26 -12.58 -19.73
N LYS A 605 30.44 -12.13 -20.14
CA LYS A 605 31.57 -11.84 -19.24
C LYS A 605 31.18 -10.88 -18.11
N TYR A 606 30.44 -9.80 -18.43
CA TYR A 606 30.00 -8.84 -17.41
C TYR A 606 28.95 -9.42 -16.43
N SER A 607 28.14 -10.38 -16.89
CA SER A 607 27.23 -11.12 -16.03
C SER A 607 27.97 -12.02 -15.05
N GLU A 608 29.04 -12.66 -15.49
CA GLU A 608 29.89 -13.48 -14.61
C GLU A 608 30.65 -12.63 -13.60
N GLU A 609 31.26 -11.51 -14.04
CA GLU A 609 31.95 -10.56 -13.17
C GLU A 609 31.01 -10.00 -12.09
N PHE A 610 29.76 -9.66 -12.46
CA PHE A 610 28.74 -9.23 -11.52
C PHE A 610 28.42 -10.31 -10.49
N GLY A 611 28.29 -11.57 -10.94
CA GLY A 611 28.06 -12.72 -10.07
C GLY A 611 29.16 -12.86 -9.02
N TYR A 612 30.43 -12.80 -9.42
CA TYR A 612 31.58 -12.87 -8.50
C TYR A 612 31.58 -11.67 -7.52
N MET A 613 31.39 -10.45 -8.02
CA MET A 613 31.33 -9.23 -7.21
C MET A 613 30.26 -9.31 -6.09
N MET A 614 29.11 -9.86 -6.41
CA MET A 614 28.02 -10.01 -5.44
C MET A 614 28.30 -11.11 -4.42
N GLN A 615 28.91 -12.23 -4.84
CA GLN A 615 29.26 -13.36 -3.97
C GLN A 615 30.42 -13.03 -3.01
N GLU A 616 31.34 -12.12 -3.37
CA GLU A 616 32.36 -11.59 -2.47
C GLU A 616 31.75 -10.78 -1.32
N GLN A 617 30.67 -10.04 -1.57
CA GLN A 617 30.07 -9.14 -0.61
C GLN A 617 29.01 -9.83 0.28
N TYR A 618 28.23 -10.74 -0.28
CA TYR A 618 27.09 -11.37 0.37
C TYR A 618 27.14 -12.89 0.20
N GLN A 619 26.59 -13.61 1.17
CA GLN A 619 26.33 -15.04 0.99
C GLN A 619 25.20 -15.24 -0.01
N MET A 620 25.52 -15.62 -1.24
CA MET A 620 24.56 -15.78 -2.31
C MET A 620 24.64 -17.16 -2.95
N SER A 621 23.47 -17.61 -3.42
CA SER A 621 23.38 -18.78 -4.28
C SER A 621 23.20 -18.31 -5.71
N MET A 622 24.18 -18.66 -6.59
CA MET A 622 24.01 -18.47 -8.04
C MET A 622 23.06 -19.56 -8.54
N MET A 623 21.88 -19.15 -9.00
CA MET A 623 20.83 -20.06 -9.50
C MET A 623 21.04 -20.42 -10.99
N GLY A 624 21.99 -19.75 -11.66
CA GLY A 624 22.25 -19.91 -13.07
C GLY A 624 21.27 -19.11 -13.93
N GLU A 625 20.93 -19.64 -15.10
CA GLU A 625 19.96 -19.05 -16.02
C GLU A 625 18.59 -18.92 -15.35
N LEU A 626 17.90 -17.79 -15.59
CA LEU A 626 16.58 -17.50 -15.02
C LEU A 626 15.54 -18.51 -15.53
N LYS A 627 15.07 -19.38 -14.64
CA LYS A 627 14.05 -20.42 -14.93
C LYS A 627 12.77 -20.25 -14.13
N PHE A 628 12.87 -19.76 -12.90
CA PHE A 628 11.74 -19.56 -11.99
C PHE A 628 11.88 -18.22 -11.30
N PHE A 629 10.86 -17.39 -11.36
CA PHE A 629 10.82 -16.12 -10.66
C PHE A 629 9.41 -15.77 -10.23
N LEU A 630 9.21 -15.53 -8.93
CA LEU A 630 7.89 -15.19 -8.35
C LEU A 630 6.79 -16.18 -8.79
N GLY A 631 7.10 -17.47 -8.86
CA GLY A 631 6.18 -18.50 -9.31
C GLY A 631 5.91 -18.53 -10.83
N LEU A 632 6.52 -17.65 -11.58
CA LEU A 632 6.56 -17.73 -13.04
C LEU A 632 7.64 -18.71 -13.47
N GLN A 633 7.33 -19.58 -14.42
CA GLN A 633 8.27 -20.44 -15.13
C GLN A 633 8.69 -19.70 -16.40
N ILE A 634 9.99 -19.44 -16.54
CA ILE A 634 10.56 -18.67 -17.63
C ILE A 634 11.46 -19.61 -18.44
N ARG A 635 11.22 -19.74 -19.73
CA ARG A 635 12.05 -20.50 -20.65
C ARG A 635 12.64 -19.53 -21.68
N GLN A 636 13.93 -19.30 -21.59
CA GLN A 636 14.68 -18.49 -22.54
C GLN A 636 15.11 -19.39 -23.70
N GLN A 637 14.73 -19.04 -24.92
CA GLN A 637 14.99 -19.81 -26.13
C GLN A 637 15.62 -18.92 -27.21
N ARG A 638 16.19 -19.52 -28.26
CA ARG A 638 16.80 -18.76 -29.37
C ARG A 638 15.79 -17.86 -30.12
N ASN A 639 14.53 -18.25 -30.16
CA ASN A 639 13.44 -17.58 -30.89
C ASN A 639 12.54 -16.72 -30.00
N GLY A 640 12.78 -16.70 -28.68
CA GLY A 640 11.99 -15.89 -27.75
C GLY A 640 12.00 -16.38 -26.32
N ILE A 641 11.13 -15.75 -25.48
CA ILE A 641 10.95 -16.12 -24.08
C ILE A 641 9.51 -16.59 -23.86
N PHE A 642 9.37 -17.77 -23.25
CA PHE A 642 8.06 -18.32 -22.85
C PHE A 642 7.87 -18.22 -21.34
N ILE A 643 6.71 -17.64 -20.92
CA ILE A 643 6.38 -17.37 -19.51
C ILE A 643 5.10 -18.12 -19.16
N SER A 644 5.15 -19.01 -18.17
CA SER A 644 3.99 -19.81 -17.74
C SER A 644 3.97 -20.00 -16.22
N GLN A 645 2.87 -20.60 -15.71
CA GLN A 645 2.72 -21.02 -14.32
C GLN A 645 2.16 -22.46 -14.25
N GLU A 646 2.66 -23.32 -15.13
CA GLU A 646 2.15 -24.69 -15.32
C GLU A 646 2.20 -25.52 -14.02
N LYS A 647 3.34 -25.46 -13.28
CA LYS A 647 3.49 -26.19 -12.01
C LYS A 647 2.47 -25.71 -10.99
N TYR A 648 2.39 -24.39 -10.77
CA TYR A 648 1.43 -23.80 -9.84
C TYR A 648 -0.02 -24.15 -10.21
N LEU A 649 -0.35 -24.11 -11.49
CA LEU A 649 -1.69 -24.47 -11.97
C LEU A 649 -2.03 -25.92 -11.66
N LYS A 650 -1.10 -26.85 -11.88
CA LYS A 650 -1.30 -28.27 -11.55
C LYS A 650 -1.52 -28.47 -10.05
N ASP A 651 -0.73 -27.83 -9.21
CA ASP A 651 -0.86 -27.89 -7.75
C ASP A 651 -2.20 -27.28 -7.30
N PHE A 652 -2.59 -26.16 -7.90
CA PHE A 652 -3.87 -25.50 -7.62
C PHE A 652 -5.07 -26.38 -8.00
N LEU A 653 -5.07 -27.01 -9.17
CA LEU A 653 -6.11 -27.94 -9.60
C LEU A 653 -6.18 -29.17 -8.68
N LYS A 654 -5.02 -29.69 -8.23
CA LYS A 654 -4.93 -30.77 -7.25
C LYS A 654 -5.57 -30.40 -5.92
N LYS A 655 -5.23 -29.23 -5.39
CA LYS A 655 -5.76 -28.70 -4.13
C LYS A 655 -7.29 -28.67 -4.09
N PHE A 656 -7.94 -28.37 -5.21
CA PHE A 656 -9.40 -28.28 -5.31
C PHE A 656 -10.06 -29.48 -5.98
N GLY A 657 -9.33 -30.58 -6.20
CA GLY A 657 -9.88 -31.83 -6.78
C GLY A 657 -10.42 -31.67 -8.21
N MET A 658 -9.78 -30.80 -9.02
CA MET A 658 -10.23 -30.47 -10.38
C MET A 658 -9.29 -30.98 -11.49
N GLN A 659 -8.39 -31.92 -11.20
CA GLN A 659 -7.39 -32.42 -12.16
C GLN A 659 -8.06 -33.17 -13.34
N ASP A 660 -8.99 -34.07 -13.02
CA ASP A 660 -9.60 -35.00 -13.99
C ASP A 660 -11.00 -34.53 -14.42
N CYS A 661 -11.28 -33.24 -14.32
CA CYS A 661 -12.59 -32.72 -14.69
C CYS A 661 -12.75 -32.54 -16.21
N LYS A 662 -13.96 -32.66 -16.72
CA LYS A 662 -14.26 -32.35 -18.12
C LYS A 662 -13.93 -30.88 -18.41
N GLY A 663 -13.07 -30.65 -19.40
CA GLY A 663 -12.62 -29.32 -19.79
C GLY A 663 -13.71 -28.46 -20.45
N PHE A 664 -13.46 -27.15 -20.44
CA PHE A 664 -14.18 -26.16 -21.23
C PHE A 664 -13.19 -25.40 -22.13
N THR A 665 -13.69 -24.90 -23.26
CA THR A 665 -12.88 -24.13 -24.23
C THR A 665 -12.83 -22.65 -23.92
N THR A 666 -13.70 -22.13 -23.06
CA THR A 666 -13.74 -20.75 -22.65
C THR A 666 -13.96 -20.63 -21.13
N PRO A 667 -13.28 -19.64 -20.45
CA PRO A 667 -13.40 -19.50 -19.00
C PRO A 667 -14.77 -18.99 -18.54
N MET A 668 -15.54 -18.33 -19.44
CA MET A 668 -16.88 -17.83 -19.18
C MET A 668 -17.77 -18.00 -20.41
N PRO A 669 -19.07 -18.32 -20.27
CA PRO A 669 -19.97 -18.41 -21.42
C PRO A 669 -20.27 -17.01 -21.97
N ALA A 670 -20.43 -16.87 -23.28
CA ALA A 670 -20.78 -15.62 -23.96
C ALA A 670 -22.04 -14.96 -23.37
N LYS A 671 -23.01 -15.78 -22.97
CA LYS A 671 -24.19 -15.31 -22.21
C LYS A 671 -24.07 -15.81 -20.77
N HIS A 672 -23.82 -14.92 -19.84
CA HIS A 672 -23.73 -15.24 -18.42
C HIS A 672 -24.77 -14.47 -17.60
N HIS A 673 -25.17 -15.04 -16.47
CA HIS A 673 -26.15 -14.48 -15.54
C HIS A 673 -25.52 -14.19 -14.17
N LEU A 674 -24.22 -13.87 -14.12
CA LEU A 674 -23.54 -13.58 -12.87
C LEU A 674 -24.07 -12.26 -12.28
N GLY A 675 -24.66 -12.34 -11.09
CA GLY A 675 -25.31 -11.25 -10.38
C GLY A 675 -25.33 -11.54 -8.88
N PRO A 676 -25.97 -10.70 -8.04
CA PRO A 676 -25.94 -10.84 -6.56
C PRO A 676 -26.51 -12.17 -6.07
N ASP A 677 -27.48 -12.76 -6.80
CA ASP A 677 -28.16 -14.02 -6.48
C ASP A 677 -28.70 -14.07 -5.04
N ASP A 678 -29.52 -13.07 -4.70
CA ASP A 678 -29.99 -12.84 -3.32
C ASP A 678 -30.70 -14.06 -2.70
N ASN A 679 -31.36 -14.88 -3.53
CA ASN A 679 -32.03 -16.11 -3.10
C ASN A 679 -31.19 -17.38 -3.24
N GLY A 680 -29.93 -17.26 -3.72
CA GLY A 680 -29.01 -18.38 -3.92
C GLY A 680 -28.49 -18.93 -2.60
N LYS A 681 -28.21 -20.25 -2.59
CA LYS A 681 -27.57 -20.89 -1.45
C LYS A 681 -26.19 -20.31 -1.18
N GLU A 682 -25.90 -20.06 0.09
CA GLU A 682 -24.60 -19.54 0.52
C GLU A 682 -23.48 -20.56 0.28
N PHE A 683 -22.30 -20.05 -0.05
CA PHE A 683 -21.10 -20.85 -0.20
C PHE A 683 -20.02 -20.36 0.79
N ASP A 684 -19.16 -21.27 1.22
CA ASP A 684 -18.08 -20.94 2.16
C ASP A 684 -17.21 -19.81 1.63
N GLN A 685 -17.18 -18.71 2.39
CA GLN A 685 -16.48 -17.49 2.03
C GLN A 685 -14.95 -17.69 2.06
N LYS A 686 -14.42 -18.46 3.01
CA LYS A 686 -12.98 -18.71 3.17
C LYS A 686 -12.45 -19.52 1.98
N VAL A 687 -13.18 -20.58 1.60
CA VAL A 687 -12.86 -21.40 0.42
C VAL A 687 -12.94 -20.57 -0.85
N TYR A 688 -14.01 -19.78 -1.01
CA TYR A 688 -14.19 -18.93 -2.18
C TYR A 688 -13.06 -17.90 -2.32
N ARG A 689 -12.71 -17.19 -1.25
CA ARG A 689 -11.60 -16.23 -1.24
C ARG A 689 -10.27 -16.89 -1.57
N SER A 690 -10.02 -18.10 -1.07
CA SER A 690 -8.82 -18.88 -1.40
C SER A 690 -8.75 -19.21 -2.89
N MET A 691 -9.89 -19.61 -3.51
CA MET A 691 -9.95 -19.85 -4.96
C MET A 691 -9.68 -18.59 -5.76
N ILE A 692 -10.34 -17.47 -5.42
CA ILE A 692 -10.17 -16.18 -6.12
C ILE A 692 -8.75 -15.67 -5.99
N GLY A 693 -8.15 -15.72 -4.80
CA GLY A 693 -6.75 -15.30 -4.59
C GLY A 693 -5.78 -16.10 -5.47
N SER A 694 -5.93 -17.42 -5.53
CA SER A 694 -5.11 -18.27 -6.38
C SER A 694 -5.32 -18.00 -7.89
N LEU A 695 -6.55 -17.71 -8.31
CA LEU A 695 -6.86 -17.34 -9.70
C LEU A 695 -6.29 -15.98 -10.08
N LEU A 696 -6.33 -14.98 -9.17
CA LEU A 696 -5.73 -13.67 -9.40
C LEU A 696 -4.21 -13.80 -9.58
N TYR A 697 -3.56 -14.67 -8.81
CA TYR A 697 -2.14 -14.95 -8.99
C TYR A 697 -1.83 -15.59 -10.36
N LEU A 698 -2.68 -16.50 -10.86
CA LEU A 698 -2.56 -17.08 -12.20
C LEU A 698 -2.73 -16.04 -13.32
N CYS A 699 -3.50 -14.97 -13.10
CA CYS A 699 -3.61 -13.88 -14.07
C CYS A 699 -2.27 -13.22 -14.41
N ALA A 700 -1.19 -13.47 -13.66
CA ALA A 700 0.16 -12.96 -13.93
C ALA A 700 0.76 -13.51 -15.23
N SER A 701 0.41 -14.75 -15.66
CA SER A 701 0.83 -15.37 -16.92
C SER A 701 -0.34 -15.80 -17.81
N ARG A 702 -1.58 -15.73 -17.29
CA ARG A 702 -2.81 -16.12 -17.95
C ARG A 702 -3.78 -14.94 -18.04
N PRO A 703 -3.47 -13.94 -18.90
CA PRO A 703 -4.36 -12.80 -19.09
C PRO A 703 -5.75 -13.18 -19.62
N ASP A 704 -5.87 -14.27 -20.33
CA ASP A 704 -7.11 -14.83 -20.90
C ASP A 704 -8.20 -15.12 -19.86
N ILE A 705 -7.85 -15.40 -18.60
CA ILE A 705 -8.84 -15.60 -17.52
C ILE A 705 -9.18 -14.32 -16.75
N MET A 706 -8.49 -13.21 -17.00
CA MET A 706 -8.55 -11.98 -16.18
C MET A 706 -9.98 -11.46 -16.01
N LEU A 707 -10.75 -11.36 -17.10
CA LEU A 707 -12.14 -10.93 -17.07
C LEU A 707 -12.98 -11.79 -16.12
N SER A 708 -12.93 -13.11 -16.34
CA SER A 708 -13.75 -14.07 -15.60
C SER A 708 -13.43 -14.07 -14.12
N VAL A 709 -12.14 -13.97 -13.77
CA VAL A 709 -11.67 -13.89 -12.38
C VAL A 709 -12.11 -12.59 -11.74
N CYS A 710 -11.91 -11.44 -12.41
CA CYS A 710 -12.33 -10.14 -11.89
C CYS A 710 -13.84 -10.03 -11.67
N MET A 711 -14.65 -10.67 -12.53
CA MET A 711 -16.09 -10.72 -12.34
C MET A 711 -16.50 -11.59 -11.14
N CYS A 712 -15.90 -12.77 -10.97
CA CYS A 712 -16.14 -13.63 -9.80
C CYS A 712 -15.65 -12.96 -8.51
N ALA A 713 -14.54 -12.23 -8.53
CA ALA A 713 -13.97 -11.54 -7.37
C ALA A 713 -14.91 -10.50 -6.74
N ARG A 714 -15.89 -9.96 -7.50
CA ARG A 714 -16.87 -8.99 -6.99
C ARG A 714 -17.77 -9.58 -5.89
N PHE A 715 -17.93 -10.91 -5.84
CA PHE A 715 -18.83 -11.60 -4.93
C PHE A 715 -18.15 -12.28 -3.75
N GLN A 716 -16.86 -12.05 -3.52
CA GLN A 716 -16.10 -12.69 -2.44
C GLN A 716 -16.51 -12.25 -1.02
N ALA A 717 -17.28 -11.16 -0.88
CA ALA A 717 -17.82 -10.73 0.42
C ALA A 717 -19.00 -11.61 0.88
N ALA A 718 -19.85 -12.04 -0.05
CA ALA A 718 -21.02 -12.90 0.19
C ALA A 718 -21.22 -13.88 -0.98
N PRO A 719 -20.36 -14.91 -1.11
CA PRO A 719 -20.41 -15.82 -2.24
C PRO A 719 -21.62 -16.76 -2.16
N LYS A 720 -22.22 -17.03 -3.32
CA LYS A 720 -23.32 -17.97 -3.48
C LYS A 720 -22.85 -19.17 -4.33
N GLU A 721 -23.65 -20.25 -4.33
CA GLU A 721 -23.34 -21.46 -5.09
C GLU A 721 -23.22 -21.20 -6.60
N SER A 722 -24.01 -20.26 -7.14
CA SER A 722 -23.91 -19.80 -8.53
C SER A 722 -22.55 -19.16 -8.85
N HIS A 723 -21.99 -18.38 -7.91
CA HIS A 723 -20.66 -17.80 -8.03
C HIS A 723 -19.57 -18.87 -8.01
N HIS A 724 -19.71 -19.86 -7.13
CA HIS A 724 -18.80 -21.02 -7.09
C HIS A 724 -18.83 -21.85 -8.38
N LEU A 725 -20.02 -22.05 -8.98
CA LEU A 725 -20.12 -22.72 -10.28
C LEU A 725 -19.41 -21.96 -11.40
N ALA A 726 -19.45 -20.62 -11.36
CA ALA A 726 -18.68 -19.79 -12.30
C ALA A 726 -17.17 -19.96 -12.10
N VAL A 727 -16.70 -19.99 -10.86
CA VAL A 727 -15.29 -20.30 -10.54
C VAL A 727 -14.90 -21.68 -11.00
N LYS A 728 -15.74 -22.72 -10.76
CA LYS A 728 -15.51 -24.09 -11.27
C LYS A 728 -15.39 -24.14 -12.80
N ARG A 729 -16.10 -23.29 -13.52
CA ARG A 729 -15.95 -23.20 -14.98
C ARG A 729 -14.57 -22.69 -15.36
N ILE A 730 -14.05 -21.66 -14.66
CA ILE A 730 -12.67 -21.18 -14.88
C ILE A 730 -11.67 -22.31 -14.62
N LEU A 731 -11.83 -23.07 -13.53
CA LEU A 731 -10.95 -24.21 -13.22
C LEU A 731 -11.00 -25.30 -14.29
N ARG A 732 -12.15 -25.61 -14.84
CA ARG A 732 -12.30 -26.58 -15.96
C ARG A 732 -11.63 -26.09 -17.23
N TYR A 733 -11.71 -24.77 -17.52
CA TYR A 733 -10.98 -24.18 -18.64
C TYR A 733 -9.47 -24.30 -18.43
N LEU A 734 -8.98 -23.98 -17.23
CA LEU A 734 -7.58 -24.10 -16.88
C LEU A 734 -7.08 -25.56 -16.92
N ALA A 735 -7.89 -26.53 -16.48
CA ALA A 735 -7.57 -27.96 -16.57
C ALA A 735 -7.42 -28.42 -18.02
N HIS A 736 -8.18 -27.81 -18.96
CA HIS A 736 -8.09 -28.09 -20.39
C HIS A 736 -6.89 -27.39 -21.06
N THR A 737 -6.36 -26.33 -20.47
CA THR A 737 -5.29 -25.49 -21.03
C THR A 737 -4.11 -25.31 -20.07
N PRO A 738 -3.52 -26.41 -19.55
CA PRO A 738 -2.49 -26.30 -18.50
C PRO A 738 -1.16 -25.77 -19.00
N THR A 739 -0.87 -25.91 -20.28
CA THR A 739 0.41 -25.58 -20.93
C THR A 739 0.43 -24.20 -21.59
N LEU A 740 -0.69 -23.46 -21.54
CA LEU A 740 -0.74 -22.10 -22.09
C LEU A 740 0.10 -21.13 -21.27
N GLY A 741 0.76 -20.21 -21.97
CA GLY A 741 1.57 -19.14 -21.39
C GLY A 741 1.77 -17.98 -22.36
N LEU A 742 2.47 -16.95 -21.92
CA LEU A 742 2.84 -15.79 -22.73
C LEU A 742 4.08 -16.10 -23.55
N TRP A 743 4.02 -15.78 -24.81
CA TRP A 743 5.14 -15.88 -25.72
C TRP A 743 5.66 -14.50 -26.13
N TYR A 744 6.93 -14.24 -25.90
CA TYR A 744 7.63 -13.05 -26.33
C TYR A 744 8.54 -13.42 -27.51
N PRO A 745 8.10 -13.17 -28.75
CA PRO A 745 8.88 -13.53 -29.94
C PRO A 745 10.07 -12.60 -30.10
N LYS A 746 11.17 -13.13 -30.58
CA LYS A 746 12.38 -12.39 -30.94
C LYS A 746 12.21 -11.66 -32.27
N GLY A 747 12.94 -10.55 -32.48
CA GLY A 747 13.03 -9.87 -33.75
C GLY A 747 11.83 -9.00 -34.13
N SER A 748 10.92 -8.69 -33.20
CA SER A 748 9.87 -7.67 -33.38
C SER A 748 10.43 -6.26 -33.19
N GLU A 749 9.84 -5.27 -33.88
CA GLU A 749 10.02 -3.85 -33.51
C GLU A 749 9.74 -3.67 -32.04
N PHE A 750 10.44 -2.74 -31.36
CA PHE A 750 10.32 -2.54 -29.92
C PHE A 750 9.47 -1.30 -29.59
N ASP A 751 8.34 -1.19 -30.30
CA ASP A 751 7.41 -0.07 -30.11
C ASP A 751 6.46 -0.32 -28.94
N LEU A 752 6.23 0.73 -28.17
CA LEU A 752 5.25 0.72 -27.10
C LEU A 752 3.89 1.11 -27.66
N VAL A 753 2.90 0.23 -27.52
CA VAL A 753 1.53 0.49 -27.93
C VAL A 753 0.53 0.06 -26.85
N GLY A 754 -0.64 0.75 -26.80
CA GLY A 754 -1.71 0.43 -25.87
C GLY A 754 -3.05 0.30 -26.55
N PHE A 755 -3.90 -0.59 -26.04
CA PHE A 755 -5.29 -0.75 -26.45
C PHE A 755 -6.20 -0.49 -25.26
N SER A 756 -7.28 0.23 -25.44
CA SER A 756 -8.28 0.50 -24.41
C SER A 756 -9.68 0.18 -24.91
N ASP A 757 -10.49 -0.39 -24.03
CA ASP A 757 -11.89 -0.70 -24.26
C ASP A 757 -12.67 -0.58 -22.95
N ALA A 758 -13.98 -0.32 -23.01
CA ALA A 758 -14.86 -0.29 -21.87
C ALA A 758 -16.24 -0.84 -22.18
N ASP A 759 -16.81 -1.62 -21.25
CA ASP A 759 -18.25 -1.86 -21.30
C ASP A 759 -19.04 -0.61 -20.85
N TYR A 760 -20.26 -0.48 -21.29
CA TYR A 760 -21.16 0.55 -20.82
C TYR A 760 -22.15 -0.03 -19.82
N ALA A 761 -22.08 0.44 -18.56
CA ALA A 761 -23.00 0.05 -17.48
C ALA A 761 -23.09 -1.49 -17.27
N GLY A 762 -21.97 -2.22 -17.50
CA GLY A 762 -21.95 -3.69 -17.49
C GLY A 762 -22.16 -4.31 -16.12
N ASP A 763 -21.88 -3.59 -15.04
CA ASP A 763 -22.19 -4.09 -13.69
C ASP A 763 -23.68 -3.98 -13.39
N LYS A 764 -24.31 -5.13 -13.09
CA LYS A 764 -25.76 -5.20 -12.87
C LYS A 764 -26.20 -4.59 -11.54
N VAL A 765 -25.30 -4.46 -10.58
CA VAL A 765 -25.57 -3.98 -9.23
C VAL A 765 -25.58 -2.45 -9.18
N ASP A 766 -24.49 -1.82 -9.59
CA ASP A 766 -24.31 -0.38 -9.46
C ASP A 766 -24.21 0.37 -10.80
N ARG A 767 -24.44 -0.35 -11.93
CA ARG A 767 -24.39 0.21 -13.28
C ARG A 767 -23.09 0.92 -13.65
N LYS A 768 -22.00 0.57 -12.99
CA LYS A 768 -20.68 1.06 -13.35
C LYS A 768 -20.10 0.28 -14.52
N SER A 769 -19.37 1.01 -15.34
CA SER A 769 -18.59 0.45 -16.45
C SER A 769 -17.29 -0.17 -15.95
N THR A 770 -16.69 -1.05 -16.76
CA THR A 770 -15.37 -1.61 -16.49
C THR A 770 -14.39 -1.16 -17.56
N SER A 771 -13.28 -0.53 -17.15
CA SER A 771 -12.17 -0.17 -18.03
C SER A 771 -11.22 -1.34 -18.19
N ARG A 772 -10.73 -1.54 -19.39
CA ARG A 772 -9.76 -2.57 -19.71
C ARG A 772 -8.68 -2.06 -20.64
N THR A 773 -7.49 -2.54 -20.39
CA THR A 773 -6.34 -2.08 -21.13
C THR A 773 -5.37 -3.24 -21.36
N CYS A 774 -4.68 -3.22 -22.46
CA CYS A 774 -3.50 -4.06 -22.68
C CYS A 774 -2.40 -3.25 -23.39
N HIS A 775 -1.14 -3.59 -23.08
CA HIS A 775 0.02 -2.83 -23.52
C HIS A 775 1.10 -3.77 -24.00
N PHE A 776 1.68 -3.45 -25.13
CA PHE A 776 2.70 -4.23 -25.78
C PHE A 776 4.01 -3.46 -25.90
N LEU A 777 5.10 -4.20 -25.82
CA LEU A 777 6.42 -3.80 -26.31
C LEU A 777 6.74 -4.68 -27.52
N GLY A 778 6.70 -4.09 -28.72
CA GLY A 778 6.67 -4.84 -29.96
C GLY A 778 5.50 -5.83 -29.95
N ARG A 779 5.78 -7.11 -30.08
CA ARG A 779 4.76 -8.18 -30.01
C ARG A 779 4.60 -8.81 -28.63
N SER A 780 5.30 -8.32 -27.60
CA SER A 780 5.28 -8.86 -26.24
C SER A 780 4.21 -8.18 -25.40
N LEU A 781 3.20 -8.90 -24.94
CA LEU A 781 2.17 -8.39 -24.03
C LEU A 781 2.77 -8.26 -22.63
N VAL A 782 3.00 -7.01 -22.16
CA VAL A 782 3.70 -6.74 -20.90
C VAL A 782 2.80 -6.26 -19.77
N CYS A 783 1.66 -5.64 -20.10
CA CYS A 783 0.71 -5.17 -19.09
C CYS A 783 -0.73 -5.32 -19.57
N TRP A 784 -1.63 -5.64 -18.63
CA TRP A 784 -3.07 -5.74 -18.88
C TRP A 784 -3.87 -5.50 -17.61
N SER A 785 -5.10 -5.04 -17.77
CA SER A 785 -5.99 -4.81 -16.64
C SER A 785 -7.46 -4.98 -17.01
N SER A 786 -8.29 -5.33 -16.02
CA SER A 786 -9.74 -5.31 -16.08
C SER A 786 -10.25 -4.74 -14.76
N LYS A 787 -10.65 -3.45 -14.74
CA LYS A 787 -10.94 -2.72 -13.51
C LYS A 787 -12.29 -2.00 -13.59
N LYS A 788 -13.18 -2.22 -12.62
CA LYS A 788 -14.46 -1.52 -12.52
C LYS A 788 -14.22 -0.02 -12.31
N GLN A 789 -14.92 0.84 -13.05
CA GLN A 789 -14.82 2.30 -12.92
C GLN A 789 -15.39 2.76 -11.58
N ASN A 790 -14.81 3.80 -11.01
CA ASN A 790 -15.27 4.36 -9.73
C ASN A 790 -16.54 5.22 -9.87
N CYS A 791 -16.82 5.74 -11.07
CA CYS A 791 -18.00 6.56 -11.38
C CYS A 791 -18.95 5.81 -12.32
N VAL A 792 -20.20 6.24 -12.34
CA VAL A 792 -21.18 5.82 -13.34
C VAL A 792 -20.99 6.71 -14.57
N SER A 793 -20.76 6.13 -15.74
CA SER A 793 -20.67 6.84 -17.00
C SER A 793 -22.08 7.08 -17.57
N LEU A 794 -22.33 8.25 -18.12
CA LEU A 794 -23.61 8.64 -18.69
C LEU A 794 -23.74 8.27 -20.19
N SER A 795 -22.65 7.85 -20.81
CA SER A 795 -22.63 7.42 -22.21
C SER A 795 -21.50 6.42 -22.46
N THR A 796 -21.61 5.65 -23.57
CA THR A 796 -20.54 4.79 -24.04
C THR A 796 -19.25 5.56 -24.30
N ALA A 797 -19.34 6.75 -24.92
CA ALA A 797 -18.18 7.60 -25.17
C ALA A 797 -17.48 8.04 -23.88
N GLU A 798 -18.21 8.26 -22.78
CA GLU A 798 -17.63 8.60 -21.49
C GLU A 798 -16.91 7.40 -20.87
N SER A 799 -17.51 6.20 -20.89
CA SER A 799 -16.87 5.00 -20.36
C SER A 799 -15.57 4.68 -21.11
N GLU A 800 -15.57 4.80 -22.44
CA GLU A 800 -14.39 4.62 -23.29
C GLU A 800 -13.32 5.67 -23.02
N TYR A 801 -13.73 6.93 -22.88
CA TYR A 801 -12.80 8.01 -22.58
C TYR A 801 -12.10 7.84 -21.23
N ILE A 802 -12.82 7.34 -20.22
CA ILE A 802 -12.25 7.00 -18.89
C ILE A 802 -11.27 5.83 -19.01
N ALA A 803 -11.59 4.80 -19.80
CA ALA A 803 -10.71 3.67 -20.04
C ALA A 803 -9.43 4.09 -20.76
N ALA A 804 -9.56 4.90 -21.81
CA ALA A 804 -8.41 5.46 -22.53
C ALA A 804 -7.53 6.34 -21.64
N GLY A 805 -8.12 7.09 -20.69
CA GLY A 805 -7.37 7.83 -19.68
C GLY A 805 -6.55 6.93 -18.77
N SER A 806 -7.08 5.78 -18.38
CA SER A 806 -6.35 4.77 -17.57
C SER A 806 -5.23 4.11 -18.37
N CYS A 807 -5.47 3.82 -19.66
CA CYS A 807 -4.47 3.30 -20.58
C CYS A 807 -3.32 4.31 -20.78
N CYS A 808 -3.65 5.58 -21.00
CA CYS A 808 -2.69 6.68 -21.13
C CYS A 808 -1.77 6.76 -19.90
N ALA A 809 -2.31 6.72 -18.70
CA ALA A 809 -1.52 6.77 -17.47
C ALA A 809 -0.50 5.61 -17.39
N GLN A 810 -0.89 4.41 -17.77
CA GLN A 810 -0.01 3.25 -17.79
C GLN A 810 1.05 3.35 -18.91
N LEU A 811 0.67 3.82 -20.11
CA LEU A 811 1.63 4.07 -21.19
C LEU A 811 2.69 5.09 -20.82
N LEU A 812 2.30 6.17 -20.14
CA LEU A 812 3.24 7.20 -19.68
C LEU A 812 4.21 6.65 -18.63
N TRP A 813 3.72 5.82 -17.69
CA TRP A 813 4.59 5.13 -16.74
C TRP A 813 5.59 4.21 -17.46
N MET A 814 5.13 3.43 -18.45
CA MET A 814 6.00 2.55 -19.24
C MET A 814 7.01 3.36 -20.09
N LYS A 815 6.55 4.41 -20.76
CA LYS A 815 7.39 5.35 -21.54
C LYS A 815 8.52 5.91 -20.67
N GLN A 816 8.19 6.29 -19.42
CA GLN A 816 9.20 6.81 -18.50
C GLN A 816 10.12 5.71 -17.98
N THR A 817 9.59 4.51 -17.71
CA THR A 817 10.40 3.36 -17.29
C THR A 817 11.40 2.95 -18.38
N LEU A 818 11.01 3.01 -19.66
CA LEU A 818 11.88 2.68 -20.80
C LEU A 818 13.05 3.66 -20.95
N LYS A 819 12.94 4.90 -20.44
CA LYS A 819 14.11 5.82 -20.40
C LYS A 819 15.24 5.30 -19.52
N ASP A 820 14.92 4.56 -18.45
CA ASP A 820 15.93 3.94 -17.60
C ASP A 820 16.72 2.84 -18.35
N TYR A 821 16.16 2.32 -19.46
CA TYR A 821 16.81 1.39 -20.40
C TYR A 821 17.47 2.10 -21.60
N GLY A 822 17.49 3.45 -21.61
CA GLY A 822 18.06 4.23 -22.71
C GLY A 822 17.12 4.39 -23.92
N ILE A 823 15.85 3.97 -23.81
CA ILE A 823 14.88 4.06 -24.92
C ILE A 823 14.03 5.33 -24.77
N HIS A 824 14.13 6.21 -25.76
CA HIS A 824 13.43 7.48 -25.80
C HIS A 824 12.32 7.48 -26.85
N LEU A 825 11.08 7.36 -26.39
CA LEU A 825 9.89 7.42 -27.25
C LEU A 825 9.36 8.87 -27.29
N ARG A 826 9.02 9.35 -28.47
CA ARG A 826 8.41 10.69 -28.63
C ARG A 826 6.92 10.64 -28.31
N GLN A 827 6.17 9.97 -29.15
CA GLN A 827 4.72 9.82 -29.07
C GLN A 827 4.38 8.33 -29.02
N VAL A 828 3.39 7.95 -28.23
CA VAL A 828 3.00 6.55 -28.04
C VAL A 828 1.57 6.34 -28.51
N PRO A 829 1.30 5.40 -29.43
CA PRO A 829 -0.04 5.12 -29.93
C PRO A 829 -0.91 4.43 -28.88
N LEU A 830 -2.14 4.92 -28.75
CA LEU A 830 -3.23 4.37 -27.95
C LEU A 830 -4.40 4.07 -28.87
N TYR A 831 -4.75 2.80 -29.00
CA TYR A 831 -5.83 2.34 -29.85
C TYR A 831 -7.16 2.28 -29.09
N CYS A 832 -8.19 2.92 -29.66
CA CYS A 832 -9.56 2.94 -29.15
C CYS A 832 -10.54 2.74 -30.30
N ASP A 833 -11.60 1.97 -30.12
CA ASP A 833 -12.61 1.72 -31.17
C ASP A 833 -13.79 2.70 -31.12
N ASN A 834 -13.78 3.65 -30.17
CA ASN A 834 -14.85 4.65 -30.04
C ASN A 834 -14.45 6.02 -30.61
N GLU A 835 -14.90 6.33 -31.83
CA GLU A 835 -14.61 7.63 -32.46
C GLU A 835 -15.06 8.85 -31.62
N SER A 836 -16.15 8.71 -30.86
CA SER A 836 -16.63 9.81 -30.02
C SER A 836 -15.68 10.08 -28.86
N ALA A 837 -15.09 9.05 -28.24
CA ALA A 837 -14.06 9.20 -27.23
C ALA A 837 -12.79 9.84 -27.81
N ILE A 838 -12.38 9.43 -29.03
CA ILE A 838 -11.23 10.00 -29.74
C ILE A 838 -11.48 11.50 -30.04
N LYS A 839 -12.66 11.84 -30.54
CA LYS A 839 -13.06 13.25 -30.80
C LYS A 839 -13.08 14.09 -29.53
N ILE A 840 -13.38 13.48 -28.35
CA ILE A 840 -13.30 14.16 -27.04
C ILE A 840 -11.83 14.42 -26.66
N ALA A 841 -10.94 13.48 -26.91
CA ALA A 841 -9.51 13.63 -26.62
C ALA A 841 -8.85 14.71 -27.49
N ASN A 842 -9.14 14.72 -28.80
CA ASN A 842 -8.52 15.61 -29.78
C ASN A 842 -9.09 17.04 -29.79
N ASN A 843 -10.27 17.26 -29.20
CA ASN A 843 -10.92 18.59 -29.29
C ASN A 843 -10.64 19.43 -28.04
N PRO A 844 -9.88 20.53 -28.15
CA PRO A 844 -9.55 21.40 -27.00
C PRO A 844 -10.75 22.20 -26.48
N VAL A 845 -11.84 22.35 -27.26
CA VAL A 845 -13.02 23.13 -26.87
C VAL A 845 -13.99 22.29 -26.08
N GLN A 846 -14.38 22.76 -24.89
CA GLN A 846 -15.44 22.14 -24.09
C GLN A 846 -16.81 22.43 -24.67
N HIS A 847 -17.37 21.52 -25.45
CA HIS A 847 -18.76 21.60 -25.90
C HIS A 847 -19.75 21.37 -24.75
N SER A 848 -20.94 21.98 -24.82
CA SER A 848 -22.01 21.85 -23.81
C SER A 848 -22.38 20.38 -23.50
N LYS A 849 -22.31 19.49 -24.49
CA LYS A 849 -22.57 18.05 -24.37
C LYS A 849 -21.53 17.28 -23.54
N LYS A 850 -20.38 17.87 -23.19
CA LYS A 850 -19.27 17.24 -22.46
C LYS A 850 -19.09 17.76 -21.04
N LYS A 851 -19.91 18.71 -20.61
CA LYS A 851 -19.81 19.36 -19.29
C LYS A 851 -20.03 18.42 -18.08
N HIS A 852 -20.58 17.23 -18.33
CA HIS A 852 -20.83 16.23 -17.30
C HIS A 852 -19.58 15.39 -16.98
N ILE A 853 -18.58 15.32 -17.88
CA ILE A 853 -17.34 14.59 -17.67
C ILE A 853 -16.50 15.37 -16.66
N GLU A 854 -16.09 14.70 -15.56
CA GLU A 854 -15.26 15.33 -14.55
C GLU A 854 -13.87 15.70 -15.11
N ILE A 855 -13.35 16.85 -14.73
CA ILE A 855 -12.07 17.40 -15.23
C ILE A 855 -10.89 16.45 -14.98
N ARG A 856 -10.92 15.65 -13.90
CA ARG A 856 -9.88 14.64 -13.65
C ARG A 856 -9.73 13.62 -14.78
N HIS A 857 -10.76 13.38 -15.57
CA HIS A 857 -10.73 12.48 -16.71
C HIS A 857 -10.15 13.13 -17.97
N HIS A 858 -9.93 14.45 -17.99
CA HIS A 858 -9.30 15.15 -19.12
C HIS A 858 -7.76 15.02 -19.15
N PHE A 859 -7.19 14.20 -18.27
CA PHE A 859 -5.77 13.85 -18.29
C PHE A 859 -5.31 13.32 -19.65
N LEU A 860 -6.08 12.45 -20.29
CA LEU A 860 -5.80 11.94 -21.64
C LEU A 860 -5.63 13.08 -22.63
N ARG A 861 -6.57 14.03 -22.68
CA ARG A 861 -6.53 15.18 -23.60
C ARG A 861 -5.28 16.03 -23.39
N ASP A 862 -4.88 16.25 -22.14
CA ASP A 862 -3.70 17.05 -21.84
C ASP A 862 -2.42 16.40 -22.39
N HIS A 863 -2.33 15.06 -22.40
CA HIS A 863 -1.20 14.33 -22.96
C HIS A 863 -1.28 14.14 -24.48
N VAL A 864 -2.46 14.14 -25.07
CA VAL A 864 -2.64 14.23 -26.54
C VAL A 864 -2.16 15.60 -27.04
N VAL A 865 -2.55 16.68 -26.38
CA VAL A 865 -2.10 18.05 -26.73
C VAL A 865 -0.58 18.24 -26.56
N LYS A 866 0.03 17.55 -25.60
CA LYS A 866 1.50 17.54 -25.38
C LYS A 866 2.25 16.64 -26.34
N GLU A 867 1.57 15.95 -27.24
CA GLU A 867 2.13 14.96 -28.15
C GLU A 867 2.85 13.77 -27.44
N ASP A 868 2.48 13.49 -26.19
CA ASP A 868 2.96 12.31 -25.47
C ASP A 868 2.27 11.04 -25.94
N ILE A 869 0.99 11.14 -26.28
CA ILE A 869 0.10 10.05 -26.70
C ILE A 869 -0.57 10.43 -28.03
N ASP A 870 -0.66 9.48 -28.95
CA ASP A 870 -1.48 9.55 -30.14
C ASP A 870 -2.67 8.60 -30.02
N ILE A 871 -3.88 9.11 -30.03
CA ILE A 871 -5.08 8.28 -29.93
C ILE A 871 -5.62 7.93 -31.31
N ILE A 872 -5.57 6.66 -31.66
CA ILE A 872 -5.83 6.15 -33.01
C ILE A 872 -7.08 5.26 -32.97
N HIS A 873 -7.92 5.40 -34.00
CA HIS A 873 -9.07 4.52 -34.16
C HIS A 873 -8.62 3.10 -34.59
N VAL A 874 -9.21 2.10 -33.98
CA VAL A 874 -9.07 0.69 -34.35
C VAL A 874 -10.45 0.08 -34.59
N ASN A 875 -10.56 -0.79 -35.58
CA ASN A 875 -11.81 -1.51 -35.79
C ASN A 875 -12.12 -2.46 -34.63
N THR A 876 -13.39 -2.59 -34.26
CA THR A 876 -13.80 -3.48 -33.17
C THR A 876 -13.34 -4.94 -33.36
N GLU A 877 -13.19 -5.40 -34.61
CA GLU A 877 -12.66 -6.74 -34.91
C GLU A 877 -11.17 -6.89 -34.58
N GLU A 878 -10.42 -5.79 -34.54
CA GLU A 878 -8.99 -5.72 -34.28
C GLU A 878 -8.69 -5.23 -32.85
N GLN A 879 -9.74 -4.94 -32.04
CA GLN A 879 -9.61 -4.48 -30.67
C GLN A 879 -9.13 -5.61 -29.74
N LEU A 880 -7.85 -5.58 -29.38
CA LEU A 880 -7.23 -6.63 -28.55
C LEU A 880 -7.70 -6.57 -27.08
N ALA A 881 -8.18 -5.42 -26.63
CA ALA A 881 -8.70 -5.30 -25.27
C ALA A 881 -10.07 -5.96 -25.07
N ASP A 882 -10.75 -6.40 -26.15
CA ASP A 882 -12.05 -7.08 -26.11
C ASP A 882 -12.07 -8.32 -25.22
N ILE A 883 -11.01 -9.12 -25.21
CA ILE A 883 -10.91 -10.35 -24.37
C ILE A 883 -11.02 -10.05 -22.87
N PHE A 884 -10.66 -8.83 -22.48
CA PHE A 884 -10.75 -8.37 -21.09
C PHE A 884 -12.09 -7.69 -20.78
N THR A 885 -12.96 -7.44 -21.78
CA THR A 885 -14.16 -6.59 -21.70
C THR A 885 -15.43 -7.39 -21.62
N LYS A 886 -15.63 -8.30 -22.52
CA LYS A 886 -16.89 -9.04 -22.69
C LYS A 886 -16.62 -10.53 -22.84
N PRO A 887 -17.50 -11.37 -22.31
CA PRO A 887 -17.42 -12.81 -22.58
C PRO A 887 -17.64 -13.03 -24.09
N LEU A 888 -16.68 -13.70 -24.70
CA LEU A 888 -16.65 -13.93 -26.15
C LEU A 888 -17.09 -15.35 -26.47
N ASP A 889 -17.58 -15.57 -27.71
CA ASP A 889 -17.68 -16.88 -28.25
C ASP A 889 -16.29 -17.54 -28.44
N GLU A 890 -16.28 -18.87 -28.57
CA GLU A 890 -15.02 -19.63 -28.62
C GLU A 890 -14.10 -19.17 -29.76
N LYS A 891 -14.67 -18.97 -30.96
CA LYS A 891 -13.87 -18.62 -32.14
C LYS A 891 -13.17 -17.26 -31.98
N ARG A 892 -13.90 -16.25 -31.52
CA ARG A 892 -13.35 -14.91 -31.27
C ARG A 892 -12.36 -14.93 -30.11
N PHE A 893 -12.68 -15.69 -29.04
CA PHE A 893 -11.81 -15.84 -27.87
C PHE A 893 -10.45 -16.44 -28.26
N CYS A 894 -10.43 -17.57 -28.99
CA CYS A 894 -9.19 -18.21 -29.46
C CYS A 894 -8.41 -17.31 -30.42
N LYS A 895 -9.07 -16.55 -31.31
CA LYS A 895 -8.41 -15.59 -32.19
C LYS A 895 -7.63 -14.56 -31.39
N LEU A 896 -8.31 -13.85 -30.46
CA LEU A 896 -7.67 -12.83 -29.63
C LEU A 896 -6.58 -13.40 -28.71
N GLN A 897 -6.76 -14.63 -28.21
CA GLN A 897 -5.75 -15.33 -27.43
C GLN A 897 -4.44 -15.50 -28.23
N CYS A 898 -4.55 -15.93 -29.49
CA CYS A 898 -3.38 -16.04 -30.38
C CYS A 898 -2.74 -14.67 -30.69
N GLU A 899 -3.58 -13.64 -30.96
CA GLU A 899 -3.11 -12.27 -31.23
C GLU A 899 -2.38 -11.64 -30.02
N LEU A 900 -2.78 -12.02 -28.80
CA LEU A 900 -2.09 -11.64 -27.56
C LEU A 900 -0.82 -12.45 -27.29
N ASN A 901 -0.42 -13.37 -28.20
CA ASN A 901 0.67 -14.31 -28.00
C ASN A 901 0.53 -15.19 -26.74
N ILE A 902 -0.68 -15.61 -26.44
CA ILE A 902 -0.95 -16.63 -25.42
C ILE A 902 -0.99 -17.98 -26.15
N LEU A 903 0.10 -18.71 -26.08
CA LEU A 903 0.32 -19.90 -26.87
C LEU A 903 0.54 -21.14 -26.00
N GLU A 904 0.35 -22.33 -26.57
CA GLU A 904 0.76 -23.58 -25.94
C GLU A 904 2.28 -23.75 -25.98
N SER A 905 2.82 -24.32 -24.92
CA SER A 905 4.25 -24.63 -24.81
C SER A 905 4.77 -25.48 -25.99
N SER A 906 3.95 -26.36 -26.53
CA SER A 906 4.24 -27.21 -27.70
C SER A 906 4.37 -26.44 -29.02
N ASN A 907 3.67 -25.32 -29.16
CA ASN A 907 3.66 -24.49 -30.38
C ASN A 907 4.82 -23.50 -30.45
N VAL A 908 5.65 -23.46 -29.41
CA VAL A 908 6.74 -22.50 -29.24
C VAL A 908 8.11 -23.22 -29.28
N LEU A 909 8.10 -24.55 -29.14
CA LEU A 909 9.25 -25.40 -29.28
C LEU A 909 9.51 -25.64 -30.77
#